data_2f73b22fe8dd392b8493f86b7ae4db91
#
_entry.id   2f73b22fe8dd392b8493f86b7ae4db91
#
_cell.length_a   1.000
_cell.length_b   1.000
_cell.length_c   1.000
_cell.angle_alpha   90.00
_cell.angle_beta   90.00
_cell.angle_gamma   90.00
#
_symmetry.space_group_name_H-M   'P 1'
#
loop_
_entity.id
_entity.type
_entity.pdbx_description
1 polymer ?
#
loop_
_entity_poly.entity_id
_entity_poly.type
_entity_poly.pdbx_seq_one_letter_code
_entity_poly.pdbx_strand_id
1 'polypeptide(L)'
;MAKQHKFTVTAARGMLSLLADELKQLGIKQTKQDQGNIRFTGSLEDAYKVCLWSRVAIRVLMPIAHLNAETPDLLYEGVTALPWEDHLDASDTTLAVDFNSFRSKIKHSQYGAQRVKDAIVDRFRTLTGDRPSVDLHQPDLRVNVYLRHNQATVSIDLSGESLHKRGYRVSQTTAPLKENLAAAILLRAEWPQLARQGWALLDPMCGSGTFLIEAAMMAADIAPGIGRDYYGFSFWKQHDRDLWKKLKADAERRRQAGLARLPLITGGDADASAVASARANIAEAGLSDRISVYQRELLDWPAFSRELPEAGLLVCNPPYGERMGDIDRLHYLYEQLGNVIHESLPGWRTALITDNGQLGKFTGLTLFDTVQFDNGPIPCDVLFYRAPRPVRSGEANTDITASLHEESWTDDASAGEKAEITEQGAMFANRLKKNLKHLVKWARKHELSCYRVYDADLPDYALAIDVYGDRVHVQEYAPPKQIDPLKAVERLKEAMLIIPDVLEVSPTRVALKVRQKQRGSNQYEAQAAQNQRFEVSENGLRFWVNLTDYLDTGLFLDHRDTRQMVMQKSADKTFLNLFSYTGSATVYAAAGRAKSTTSVDMSNTYLNWAQDNMQLNGLSGEAHQFIRANCLEWLQAAQQEPQRYDLIFLDPPTFSNSSRMEGVF
;
A
#
# COMPACT_ATOMS: atom_id res chain seq x y z
N MET A 1 -12.39 28.61 -39.20
CA MET A 1 -12.59 27.71 -38.06
C MET A 1 -11.26 26.99 -37.77
N ALA A 2 -10.83 26.86 -36.51
CA ALA A 2 -9.62 26.13 -36.20
C ALA A 2 -9.73 24.65 -36.61
N LYS A 3 -8.65 24.09 -37.15
CA LYS A 3 -8.58 22.67 -37.53
C LYS A 3 -8.89 21.78 -36.34
N GLN A 4 -9.81 20.84 -36.51
CA GLN A 4 -10.22 19.93 -35.48
C GLN A 4 -9.43 18.61 -35.56
N HIS A 5 -8.93 18.13 -34.40
CA HIS A 5 -8.18 16.90 -34.30
C HIS A 5 -8.82 16.00 -33.25
N LYS A 6 -8.56 14.70 -33.32
CA LYS A 6 -8.90 13.75 -32.25
C LYS A 6 -7.75 13.67 -31.26
N PHE A 7 -8.07 13.67 -29.99
CA PHE A 7 -7.09 13.52 -28.93
C PHE A 7 -7.47 12.38 -27.97
N THR A 8 -6.46 11.76 -27.39
CA THR A 8 -6.59 10.75 -26.34
C THR A 8 -5.75 11.20 -25.16
N VAL A 9 -6.38 11.39 -24.01
CA VAL A 9 -5.71 11.76 -22.75
C VAL A 9 -5.72 10.56 -21.83
N THR A 10 -4.56 10.15 -21.35
CA THR A 10 -4.42 9.01 -20.44
C THR A 10 -4.30 9.47 -18.99
N ALA A 11 -4.83 8.67 -18.05
CA ALA A 11 -4.68 8.87 -16.63
C ALA A 11 -4.47 7.52 -15.93
N ALA A 12 -3.97 7.55 -14.68
CA ALA A 12 -3.85 6.36 -13.86
C ALA A 12 -5.23 5.83 -13.45
N ARG A 13 -5.26 4.56 -13.05
CA ARG A 13 -6.48 3.92 -12.55
C ARG A 13 -7.05 4.71 -11.37
N GLY A 14 -8.36 4.86 -11.32
CA GLY A 14 -9.07 5.64 -10.30
C GLY A 14 -9.15 7.15 -10.57
N MET A 15 -8.36 7.72 -11.53
CA MET A 15 -8.30 9.17 -11.78
C MET A 15 -9.16 9.64 -12.98
N LEU A 16 -9.85 8.75 -13.68
CA LEU A 16 -10.57 9.11 -14.90
C LEU A 16 -11.74 10.08 -14.67
N SER A 17 -12.45 9.98 -13.53
CA SER A 17 -13.51 10.93 -13.19
C SER A 17 -12.94 12.33 -12.96
N LEU A 18 -11.82 12.43 -12.23
CA LEU A 18 -11.13 13.69 -12.00
C LEU A 18 -10.62 14.30 -13.31
N LEU A 19 -10.06 13.48 -14.21
CA LEU A 19 -9.66 13.93 -15.54
C LEU A 19 -10.85 14.45 -16.35
N ALA A 20 -12.01 13.78 -16.30
CA ALA A 20 -13.22 14.26 -16.98
C ALA A 20 -13.66 15.63 -16.48
N ASP A 21 -13.62 15.84 -15.16
CA ASP A 21 -13.93 17.13 -14.54
C ASP A 21 -12.93 18.23 -14.94
N GLU A 22 -11.62 17.93 -14.97
CA GLU A 22 -10.60 18.86 -15.46
C GLU A 22 -10.84 19.25 -16.93
N LEU A 23 -11.09 18.29 -17.82
CA LEU A 23 -11.35 18.55 -19.22
C LEU A 23 -12.60 19.46 -19.41
N LYS A 24 -13.66 19.21 -18.62
CA LYS A 24 -14.85 20.05 -18.62
C LYS A 24 -14.54 21.49 -18.14
N GLN A 25 -13.73 21.66 -17.10
CA GLN A 25 -13.29 22.98 -16.60
C GLN A 25 -12.43 23.73 -17.62
N LEU A 26 -11.64 23.00 -18.44
CA LEU A 26 -10.86 23.56 -19.55
C LEU A 26 -11.70 23.90 -20.78
N GLY A 27 -13.03 23.68 -20.74
CA GLY A 27 -13.96 24.00 -21.82
C GLY A 27 -14.21 22.87 -22.82
N ILE A 28 -13.65 21.69 -22.59
CA ILE A 28 -13.80 20.52 -23.46
C ILE A 28 -15.10 19.79 -23.11
N LYS A 29 -16.15 20.01 -23.89
CA LYS A 29 -17.52 19.57 -23.56
C LYS A 29 -17.86 18.15 -24.05
N GLN A 30 -17.25 17.70 -25.16
CA GLN A 30 -17.58 16.43 -25.80
C GLN A 30 -16.43 15.45 -25.58
N THR A 31 -16.56 14.63 -24.52
CA THR A 31 -15.58 13.62 -24.15
C THR A 31 -16.20 12.23 -24.22
N LYS A 32 -15.39 11.23 -24.59
CA LYS A 32 -15.74 9.81 -24.51
C LYS A 32 -14.74 9.09 -23.62
N GLN A 33 -15.20 8.58 -22.49
CA GLN A 33 -14.38 7.81 -21.59
C GLN A 33 -14.26 6.36 -22.05
N ASP A 34 -13.04 5.82 -21.97
CA ASP A 34 -12.67 4.44 -22.20
C ASP A 34 -11.88 3.88 -20.98
N GLN A 35 -11.46 2.62 -21.06
CA GLN A 35 -10.60 2.04 -20.03
C GLN A 35 -9.22 2.73 -20.03
N GLY A 36 -8.94 3.55 -19.01
CA GLY A 36 -7.64 4.21 -18.80
C GLY A 36 -7.40 5.49 -19.61
N ASN A 37 -8.37 5.98 -20.39
CA ASN A 37 -8.24 7.22 -21.16
C ASN A 37 -9.58 7.92 -21.42
N ILE A 38 -9.47 9.19 -21.80
CA ILE A 38 -10.60 9.99 -22.29
C ILE A 38 -10.24 10.50 -23.69
N ARG A 39 -11.16 10.33 -24.64
CA ARG A 39 -11.03 10.85 -26.01
C ARG A 39 -11.91 12.07 -26.20
N PHE A 40 -11.40 13.06 -26.95
CA PHE A 40 -12.16 14.22 -27.35
C PHE A 40 -11.77 14.69 -28.77
N THR A 41 -12.63 15.52 -29.38
CA THR A 41 -12.32 16.24 -30.61
C THR A 41 -12.23 17.72 -30.29
N GLY A 42 -11.14 18.38 -30.71
CA GLY A 42 -10.88 19.77 -30.39
C GLY A 42 -9.75 20.36 -31.22
N SER A 43 -9.37 21.59 -30.90
CA SER A 43 -8.27 22.32 -31.51
C SER A 43 -6.92 21.99 -30.89
N LEU A 44 -5.80 22.44 -31.48
CA LEU A 44 -4.49 22.38 -30.83
C LEU A 44 -4.47 23.20 -29.52
N GLU A 45 -5.23 24.30 -29.46
CA GLU A 45 -5.37 25.09 -28.23
C GLU A 45 -5.92 24.25 -27.08
N ASP A 46 -6.94 23.43 -27.33
CA ASP A 46 -7.51 22.56 -26.33
C ASP A 46 -6.47 21.53 -25.84
N ALA A 47 -5.72 20.92 -26.74
CA ALA A 47 -4.66 19.97 -26.37
C ALA A 47 -3.52 20.64 -25.58
N TYR A 48 -3.10 21.85 -25.97
CA TYR A 48 -2.09 22.64 -25.25
C TYR A 48 -2.57 23.03 -23.86
N LYS A 49 -3.86 23.42 -23.72
CA LYS A 49 -4.46 23.67 -22.41
C LYS A 49 -4.43 22.43 -21.52
N VAL A 50 -4.72 21.25 -22.06
CA VAL A 50 -4.61 19.99 -21.28
C VAL A 50 -3.16 19.73 -20.85
N CYS A 51 -2.19 19.87 -21.76
CA CYS A 51 -0.77 19.72 -21.42
C CYS A 51 -0.31 20.67 -20.32
N LEU A 52 -0.80 21.93 -20.34
CA LEU A 52 -0.40 22.97 -19.41
C LEU A 52 -1.11 22.87 -18.06
N TRP A 53 -2.41 22.59 -18.06
CA TRP A 53 -3.28 22.75 -16.89
C TRP A 53 -3.75 21.46 -16.22
N SER A 54 -3.73 20.30 -16.91
CA SER A 54 -4.18 19.07 -16.27
C SER A 54 -3.20 18.60 -15.21
N ARG A 55 -3.72 18.31 -14.03
CA ARG A 55 -2.96 17.83 -12.87
C ARG A 55 -2.88 16.30 -12.81
N VAL A 56 -3.90 15.62 -13.37
CA VAL A 56 -4.02 14.16 -13.29
C VAL A 56 -3.69 13.45 -14.60
N ALA A 57 -3.65 14.14 -15.74
CA ALA A 57 -3.26 13.57 -17.02
C ALA A 57 -1.81 13.04 -16.99
N ILE A 58 -1.59 11.93 -17.69
CA ILE A 58 -0.25 11.34 -17.88
C ILE A 58 0.28 11.71 -19.26
N ARG A 59 -0.55 11.54 -20.31
CA ARG A 59 -0.17 11.86 -21.69
C ARG A 59 -1.34 12.45 -22.44
N VAL A 60 -1.01 13.31 -23.40
CA VAL A 60 -1.92 13.84 -24.42
C VAL A 60 -1.43 13.35 -25.78
N LEU A 61 -2.17 12.45 -26.38
CA LEU A 61 -1.83 11.79 -27.64
C LEU A 61 -2.76 12.30 -28.76
N MET A 62 -2.19 12.59 -29.93
CA MET A 62 -2.93 12.93 -31.14
C MET A 62 -2.86 11.75 -32.13
N PRO A 63 -3.89 10.89 -32.22
CA PRO A 63 -3.93 9.80 -33.18
C PRO A 63 -3.89 10.32 -34.62
N ILE A 64 -2.95 9.80 -35.40
CA ILE A 64 -2.80 10.14 -36.83
C ILE A 64 -3.22 8.97 -37.74
N ALA A 65 -3.15 7.73 -37.26
CA ALA A 65 -3.56 6.55 -38.00
C ALA A 65 -4.04 5.40 -37.13
N HIS A 66 -4.89 4.56 -37.75
CA HIS A 66 -5.24 3.23 -37.24
C HIS A 66 -4.85 2.20 -38.29
N LEU A 67 -3.99 1.25 -37.94
CA LEU A 67 -3.36 0.31 -38.85
C LEU A 67 -3.60 -1.14 -38.41
N ASN A 68 -3.75 -2.03 -39.38
CA ASN A 68 -3.61 -3.45 -39.10
C ASN A 68 -2.12 -3.80 -38.86
N ALA A 69 -1.82 -4.41 -37.74
CA ALA A 69 -0.47 -4.80 -37.34
C ALA A 69 -0.44 -6.25 -36.86
N GLU A 70 -1.10 -7.11 -37.59
CA GLU A 70 -1.11 -8.56 -37.31
C GLU A 70 0.29 -9.18 -37.42
N THR A 71 1.11 -8.65 -38.32
CA THR A 71 2.53 -9.00 -38.50
C THR A 71 3.41 -7.76 -38.39
N PRO A 72 4.72 -7.91 -38.09
CA PRO A 72 5.68 -6.81 -38.10
C PRO A 72 5.80 -6.12 -39.47
N ASP A 73 5.59 -6.86 -40.57
CA ASP A 73 5.67 -6.29 -41.92
C ASP A 73 4.47 -5.43 -42.24
N LEU A 74 3.27 -5.85 -41.88
CA LEU A 74 2.06 -4.99 -42.00
C LEU A 74 2.16 -3.73 -41.17
N LEU A 75 2.74 -3.80 -39.97
CA LEU A 75 3.02 -2.63 -39.13
C LEU A 75 3.99 -1.69 -39.85
N TYR A 76 5.09 -2.24 -40.40
CA TYR A 76 6.11 -1.47 -41.10
C TYR A 76 5.55 -0.77 -42.34
N GLU A 77 4.84 -1.50 -43.22
CA GLU A 77 4.23 -0.97 -44.43
C GLU A 77 3.22 0.14 -44.14
N GLY A 78 2.34 -0.13 -43.14
CA GLY A 78 1.35 0.83 -42.70
C GLY A 78 1.97 2.13 -42.15
N VAL A 79 3.04 2.03 -41.36
CA VAL A 79 3.75 3.18 -40.80
C VAL A 79 4.54 3.93 -41.91
N THR A 80 5.19 3.21 -42.82
CA THR A 80 5.91 3.83 -43.96
C THR A 80 4.98 4.62 -44.86
N ALA A 81 3.71 4.23 -45.02
CA ALA A 81 2.73 4.91 -45.83
C ALA A 81 2.28 6.27 -45.26
N LEU A 82 2.50 6.57 -43.98
CA LEU A 82 2.09 7.81 -43.34
C LEU A 82 2.96 9.00 -43.80
N PRO A 83 2.40 10.23 -43.98
CA PRO A 83 3.13 11.41 -44.43
C PRO A 83 3.94 12.05 -43.28
N TRP A 84 5.06 11.42 -42.89
CA TRP A 84 5.88 11.87 -41.79
C TRP A 84 6.56 13.22 -42.03
N GLU A 85 6.78 13.58 -43.31
CA GLU A 85 7.30 14.87 -43.74
C GLU A 85 6.39 16.05 -43.35
N ASP A 86 5.11 15.81 -43.07
CA ASP A 86 4.21 16.82 -42.50
C ASP A 86 4.48 17.12 -41.02
N HIS A 87 5.21 16.24 -40.34
CA HIS A 87 5.42 16.26 -38.89
C HIS A 87 6.86 16.55 -38.49
N LEU A 88 7.84 16.16 -39.31
CA LEU A 88 9.27 16.25 -39.03
C LEU A 88 10.03 16.55 -40.33
N ASP A 89 11.19 17.19 -40.24
CA ASP A 89 12.13 17.31 -41.32
C ASP A 89 13.12 16.12 -41.32
N ALA A 90 13.80 15.88 -42.46
CA ALA A 90 14.72 14.73 -42.56
C ALA A 90 16.07 14.99 -41.91
N SER A 91 16.61 16.22 -42.06
CA SER A 91 17.94 16.61 -41.60
C SER A 91 17.87 17.30 -40.25
N ASP A 92 18.91 17.10 -39.41
CA ASP A 92 19.12 17.79 -38.14
C ASP A 92 17.96 17.68 -37.15
N THR A 93 17.15 16.61 -37.27
CA THR A 93 16.01 16.34 -36.40
C THR A 93 16.13 14.97 -35.73
N THR A 94 15.39 14.81 -34.65
CA THR A 94 15.41 13.61 -33.82
C THR A 94 14.00 13.06 -33.61
N LEU A 95 13.91 11.73 -33.49
CA LEU A 95 12.66 11.05 -33.15
C LEU A 95 12.84 10.02 -32.04
N ALA A 96 11.75 9.74 -31.32
CA ALA A 96 11.63 8.58 -30.45
C ALA A 96 10.29 7.87 -30.67
N VAL A 97 10.28 6.57 -30.42
CA VAL A 97 9.08 5.74 -30.53
C VAL A 97 8.84 5.00 -29.22
N ASP A 98 7.67 5.25 -28.64
CA ASP A 98 7.13 4.47 -27.53
C ASP A 98 6.13 3.44 -28.09
N PHE A 99 6.33 2.16 -27.78
CA PHE A 99 5.47 1.09 -28.27
C PHE A 99 4.93 0.24 -27.11
N ASN A 100 3.61 0.11 -27.05
CA ASN A 100 2.95 -0.72 -26.06
C ASN A 100 2.03 -1.72 -26.75
N SER A 101 2.08 -3.00 -26.32
CA SER A 101 1.29 -4.09 -26.89
C SER A 101 0.42 -4.76 -25.85
N PHE A 102 -0.85 -4.99 -26.20
CA PHE A 102 -1.79 -5.72 -25.37
C PHE A 102 -2.58 -6.73 -26.21
N ARG A 103 -2.56 -8.01 -25.80
CA ARG A 103 -3.27 -9.13 -26.48
C ARG A 103 -3.08 -9.15 -27.99
N SER A 104 -1.83 -9.02 -28.46
CA SER A 104 -1.47 -8.94 -29.86
C SER A 104 -0.31 -9.89 -30.20
N LYS A 105 -0.10 -10.17 -31.48
CA LYS A 105 0.96 -11.09 -31.94
C LYS A 105 2.36 -10.50 -31.71
N ILE A 106 2.54 -9.20 -31.92
CA ILE A 106 3.81 -8.51 -31.61
C ILE A 106 3.83 -8.22 -30.11
N LYS A 107 4.60 -9.01 -29.34
CA LYS A 107 4.63 -8.95 -27.88
C LYS A 107 5.77 -8.07 -27.33
N HIS A 108 6.89 -7.98 -28.04
CA HIS A 108 8.08 -7.28 -27.58
C HIS A 108 8.01 -5.80 -27.92
N SER A 109 7.82 -4.94 -26.91
CA SER A 109 7.67 -3.49 -27.09
C SER A 109 8.90 -2.87 -27.74
N GLN A 110 10.12 -3.25 -27.35
CA GLN A 110 11.35 -2.72 -27.93
C GLN A 110 11.48 -3.08 -29.42
N TYR A 111 11.17 -4.31 -29.82
CA TYR A 111 11.17 -4.72 -31.21
C TYR A 111 10.11 -3.97 -32.02
N GLY A 112 8.89 -3.80 -31.47
CA GLY A 112 7.83 -3.02 -32.11
C GLY A 112 8.23 -1.55 -32.30
N ALA A 113 8.84 -0.93 -31.29
CA ALA A 113 9.34 0.44 -31.38
C ALA A 113 10.43 0.58 -32.45
N GLN A 114 11.37 -0.38 -32.51
CA GLN A 114 12.41 -0.37 -33.52
C GLN A 114 11.83 -0.52 -34.93
N ARG A 115 10.87 -1.41 -35.14
CA ARG A 115 10.22 -1.62 -36.43
C ARG A 115 9.48 -0.36 -36.94
N VAL A 116 8.79 0.32 -36.02
CA VAL A 116 8.14 1.63 -36.34
C VAL A 116 9.17 2.70 -36.66
N LYS A 117 10.25 2.80 -35.87
CA LYS A 117 11.36 3.74 -36.11
C LYS A 117 11.97 3.49 -37.50
N ASP A 118 12.27 2.22 -37.86
CA ASP A 118 12.86 1.87 -39.15
C ASP A 118 11.94 2.30 -40.30
N ALA A 119 10.62 2.05 -40.19
CA ALA A 119 9.63 2.47 -41.19
C ALA A 119 9.64 3.98 -41.45
N ILE A 120 9.74 4.79 -40.37
CA ILE A 120 9.80 6.25 -40.47
C ILE A 120 11.12 6.69 -41.15
N VAL A 121 12.23 6.15 -40.68
CA VAL A 121 13.59 6.49 -41.20
C VAL A 121 13.74 6.11 -42.69
N ASP A 122 13.26 4.93 -43.06
CA ASP A 122 13.38 4.45 -44.47
C ASP A 122 12.48 5.25 -45.42
N ARG A 123 11.32 5.75 -44.94
CA ARG A 123 10.51 6.70 -45.73
C ARG A 123 11.30 7.96 -46.02
N PHE A 124 11.92 8.59 -45.03
CA PHE A 124 12.71 9.80 -45.23
C PHE A 124 13.90 9.54 -46.18
N ARG A 125 14.61 8.41 -46.01
CA ARG A 125 15.70 8.04 -46.93
C ARG A 125 15.23 7.92 -48.36
N THR A 126 14.06 7.33 -48.58
CA THR A 126 13.50 7.14 -49.91
C THR A 126 13.09 8.48 -50.53
N LEU A 127 12.56 9.40 -49.73
CA LEU A 127 12.07 10.69 -50.23
C LEU A 127 13.15 11.75 -50.43
N THR A 128 14.15 11.80 -49.51
CA THR A 128 15.10 12.89 -49.42
C THR A 128 16.57 12.48 -49.53
N GLY A 129 16.85 11.18 -49.39
CA GLY A 129 18.21 10.65 -49.25
C GLY A 129 18.81 10.82 -47.84
N ASP A 130 18.12 11.53 -46.95
CA ASP A 130 18.55 11.83 -45.59
C ASP A 130 17.59 11.20 -44.56
N ARG A 131 17.89 11.26 -43.26
CA ARG A 131 17.08 10.65 -42.19
C ARG A 131 17.17 11.40 -40.88
N PRO A 132 16.10 11.41 -40.05
CA PRO A 132 16.19 11.87 -38.68
C PRO A 132 17.02 10.90 -37.79
N SER A 133 17.66 11.45 -36.77
CA SER A 133 18.39 10.72 -35.73
C SER A 133 17.45 10.26 -34.61
N VAL A 134 17.97 9.55 -33.63
CA VAL A 134 17.20 9.08 -32.45
C VAL A 134 17.68 9.80 -31.20
N ASP A 135 16.72 10.44 -30.49
CA ASP A 135 16.91 10.94 -29.14
C ASP A 135 15.77 10.41 -28.26
N LEU A 136 16.08 9.60 -27.26
CA LEU A 136 15.08 9.00 -26.37
C LEU A 136 14.62 9.96 -25.27
N HIS A 137 15.34 11.04 -25.00
CA HIS A 137 15.05 11.98 -23.92
C HIS A 137 14.17 13.14 -24.38
N GLN A 138 14.68 13.96 -25.30
CA GLN A 138 13.97 15.15 -25.78
C GLN A 138 13.92 15.20 -27.32
N PRO A 139 13.26 14.21 -27.97
CA PRO A 139 13.17 14.17 -29.42
C PRO A 139 12.32 15.31 -29.97
N ASP A 140 12.63 15.76 -31.22
CA ASP A 140 11.80 16.72 -31.92
C ASP A 140 10.41 16.18 -32.21
N LEU A 141 10.29 14.86 -32.42
CA LEU A 141 9.01 14.16 -32.57
C LEU A 141 8.99 12.88 -31.73
N ARG A 142 8.03 12.79 -30.81
CA ARG A 142 7.73 11.56 -30.07
C ARG A 142 6.50 10.89 -30.63
N VAL A 143 6.67 9.65 -31.10
CA VAL A 143 5.60 8.82 -31.67
C VAL A 143 5.20 7.78 -30.64
N ASN A 144 3.90 7.68 -30.33
CA ASN A 144 3.35 6.66 -29.46
C ASN A 144 2.53 5.67 -30.30
N VAL A 145 2.83 4.39 -30.17
CA VAL A 145 2.08 3.30 -30.84
C VAL A 145 1.48 2.39 -29.79
N TYR A 146 0.16 2.32 -29.78
CA TYR A 146 -0.58 1.39 -28.93
C TYR A 146 -1.20 0.29 -29.78
N LEU A 147 -0.69 -0.93 -29.63
CA LEU A 147 -1.16 -2.12 -30.32
C LEU A 147 -2.11 -2.91 -29.44
N ARG A 148 -3.37 -3.05 -29.85
CA ARG A 148 -4.37 -3.82 -29.15
C ARG A 148 -5.13 -4.71 -30.12
N HIS A 149 -5.19 -6.02 -29.85
CA HIS A 149 -5.86 -7.01 -30.70
C HIS A 149 -5.41 -6.88 -32.19
N ASN A 150 -4.10 -6.74 -32.39
CA ASN A 150 -3.45 -6.55 -33.69
C ASN A 150 -3.87 -5.26 -34.46
N GLN A 151 -4.54 -4.32 -33.81
CA GLN A 151 -4.83 -2.98 -34.34
C GLN A 151 -3.91 -1.97 -33.68
N ALA A 152 -3.06 -1.32 -34.44
CA ALA A 152 -2.15 -0.30 -33.98
C ALA A 152 -2.79 1.09 -34.14
N THR A 153 -2.79 1.87 -33.05
CA THR A 153 -3.06 3.30 -33.10
C THR A 153 -1.72 4.03 -33.06
N VAL A 154 -1.38 4.73 -34.10
CA VAL A 154 -0.18 5.57 -34.21
C VAL A 154 -0.57 7.00 -33.86
N SER A 155 0.13 7.59 -32.88
CA SER A 155 -0.17 8.91 -32.35
C SER A 155 1.09 9.75 -32.22
N ILE A 156 0.97 11.06 -32.36
CA ILE A 156 1.98 12.02 -31.92
C ILE A 156 1.75 12.28 -30.44
N ASP A 157 2.78 12.10 -29.62
CA ASP A 157 2.73 12.41 -28.20
C ASP A 157 3.05 13.87 -27.95
N LEU A 158 2.01 14.66 -27.66
CA LEU A 158 2.14 16.09 -27.40
C LEU A 158 2.75 16.38 -26.01
N SER A 159 2.73 15.42 -25.10
CA SER A 159 3.28 15.56 -23.75
C SER A 159 4.80 15.53 -23.74
N GLY A 160 5.42 14.72 -24.60
CA GLY A 160 6.84 14.38 -24.59
C GLY A 160 7.18 13.41 -23.47
N GLU A 161 7.52 13.92 -22.30
CA GLU A 161 7.57 13.14 -21.07
C GLU A 161 6.21 13.10 -20.37
N SER A 162 6.06 12.15 -19.41
CA SER A 162 4.84 12.08 -18.61
C SER A 162 4.54 13.40 -17.90
N LEU A 163 3.29 13.90 -17.99
CA LEU A 163 2.90 15.20 -17.46
C LEU A 163 3.02 15.32 -15.93
N HIS A 164 3.10 14.20 -15.19
CA HIS A 164 3.36 14.27 -13.76
C HIS A 164 4.75 14.83 -13.43
N LYS A 165 5.72 14.73 -14.32
CA LYS A 165 7.03 15.39 -14.17
C LYS A 165 6.86 16.90 -14.41
N ARG A 166 6.61 17.65 -13.31
CA ARG A 166 6.32 19.09 -13.36
C ARG A 166 7.53 19.97 -13.62
N GLY A 167 8.74 19.45 -13.36
CA GLY A 167 10.01 20.20 -13.43
C GLY A 167 10.59 20.59 -12.07
N TYR A 168 9.77 20.73 -11.03
CA TYR A 168 10.23 21.18 -9.71
C TYR A 168 10.98 20.12 -8.88
N ARG A 169 10.99 18.85 -9.26
CA ARG A 169 11.63 17.78 -8.48
C ARG A 169 13.12 17.68 -8.80
N VAL A 170 13.93 18.39 -8.04
CA VAL A 170 15.40 18.35 -8.13
C VAL A 170 16.05 17.45 -7.10
N SER A 171 15.30 17.08 -6.04
CA SER A 171 15.71 16.14 -5.00
C SER A 171 14.60 15.12 -4.71
N GLN A 172 14.98 13.89 -4.35
CA GLN A 172 14.05 12.79 -4.11
C GLN A 172 14.37 12.09 -2.80
N THR A 173 13.32 11.62 -2.12
CA THR A 173 13.39 10.61 -1.06
C THR A 173 13.33 9.21 -1.67
N THR A 174 13.52 8.18 -0.88
CA THR A 174 13.58 6.77 -1.33
C THR A 174 12.32 6.31 -2.08
N ALA A 175 11.14 6.91 -1.82
CA ALA A 175 9.88 6.57 -2.45
C ALA A 175 8.97 7.80 -2.61
N PRO A 176 9.26 8.67 -3.57
CA PRO A 176 8.50 9.89 -3.73
C PRO A 176 7.07 9.59 -4.20
N LEU A 177 6.09 10.29 -3.62
CA LEU A 177 4.72 10.32 -4.13
C LEU A 177 4.72 10.97 -5.51
N LYS A 178 4.03 10.38 -6.49
CA LYS A 178 3.90 11.00 -7.82
C LYS A 178 3.03 12.25 -7.73
N GLU A 179 3.40 13.28 -8.49
CA GLU A 179 2.75 14.59 -8.48
C GLU A 179 1.27 14.51 -8.88
N ASN A 180 0.94 13.72 -9.90
CA ASN A 180 -0.45 13.53 -10.33
C ASN A 180 -1.28 12.74 -9.31
N LEU A 181 -0.66 11.86 -8.51
CA LEU A 181 -1.35 11.16 -7.42
C LEU A 181 -1.61 12.11 -6.24
N ALA A 182 -0.62 12.90 -5.84
CA ALA A 182 -0.82 13.95 -4.84
C ALA A 182 -1.93 14.92 -5.26
N ALA A 183 -1.91 15.35 -6.53
CA ALA A 183 -2.95 16.20 -7.09
C ALA A 183 -4.34 15.54 -7.06
N ALA A 184 -4.44 14.26 -7.43
CA ALA A 184 -5.72 13.52 -7.39
C ALA A 184 -6.30 13.43 -5.98
N ILE A 185 -5.44 13.18 -4.96
CA ILE A 185 -5.84 13.14 -3.55
C ILE A 185 -6.35 14.51 -3.09
N LEU A 186 -5.63 15.59 -3.41
CA LEU A 186 -6.02 16.96 -3.07
C LEU A 186 -7.33 17.37 -3.75
N LEU A 187 -7.54 17.00 -5.03
CA LEU A 187 -8.80 17.23 -5.74
C LEU A 187 -9.96 16.47 -5.10
N ARG A 188 -9.74 15.20 -4.71
CA ARG A 188 -10.74 14.39 -4.02
C ARG A 188 -11.06 14.90 -2.62
N ALA A 189 -10.07 15.46 -1.92
CA ALA A 189 -10.25 16.17 -0.65
C ALA A 189 -10.93 17.54 -0.80
N GLU A 190 -11.31 17.95 -2.00
CA GLU A 190 -11.91 19.26 -2.32
C GLU A 190 -10.99 20.45 -2.00
N TRP A 191 -9.68 20.24 -1.96
CA TRP A 191 -8.71 21.27 -1.58
C TRP A 191 -8.87 22.60 -2.32
N PRO A 192 -9.09 22.68 -3.64
CA PRO A 192 -9.27 23.98 -4.32
C PRO A 192 -10.45 24.78 -3.77
N GLN A 193 -11.48 24.15 -3.24
CA GLN A 193 -12.63 24.83 -2.62
C GLN A 193 -12.30 25.27 -1.19
N LEU A 194 -11.67 24.40 -0.41
CA LEU A 194 -11.23 24.67 0.96
C LEU A 194 -10.22 25.83 0.99
N ALA A 195 -9.25 25.83 0.07
CA ALA A 195 -8.27 26.91 -0.06
C ALA A 195 -8.92 28.27 -0.34
N ARG A 196 -9.96 28.33 -1.19
CA ARG A 196 -10.74 29.56 -1.43
C ARG A 196 -11.49 30.07 -0.19
N GLN A 197 -11.80 29.16 0.75
CA GLN A 197 -12.42 29.49 2.05
C GLN A 197 -11.39 29.89 3.10
N GLY A 198 -10.09 29.91 2.75
CA GLY A 198 -9.00 30.27 3.67
C GLY A 198 -8.55 29.14 4.59
N TRP A 199 -8.92 27.89 4.29
CA TRP A 199 -8.47 26.72 5.06
C TRP A 199 -6.97 26.53 4.93
N ALA A 200 -6.30 26.17 6.04
CA ALA A 200 -4.89 25.82 6.02
C ALA A 200 -4.65 24.40 5.48
N LEU A 201 -3.42 24.11 5.05
CA LEU A 201 -3.00 22.76 4.75
C LEU A 201 -1.77 22.37 5.57
N LEU A 202 -1.80 21.18 6.12
CA LEU A 202 -0.71 20.58 6.90
C LEU A 202 -0.35 19.20 6.34
N ASP A 203 0.95 18.97 6.13
CA ASP A 203 1.53 17.64 5.89
C ASP A 203 2.61 17.34 6.95
N PRO A 204 2.30 16.56 7.99
CA PRO A 204 3.22 16.32 9.09
C PRO A 204 4.36 15.35 8.78
N MET A 205 4.32 14.66 7.64
CA MET A 205 5.34 13.70 7.15
C MET A 205 5.59 13.95 5.67
N CYS A 206 6.03 15.18 5.34
CA CYS A 206 5.96 15.71 3.99
C CYS A 206 6.97 15.09 3.00
N GLY A 207 7.95 14.32 3.47
CA GLY A 207 8.97 13.74 2.62
C GLY A 207 9.65 14.79 1.74
N SER A 208 9.57 14.64 0.42
CA SER A 208 10.10 15.60 -0.56
C SER A 208 9.17 16.79 -0.86
N GLY A 209 8.09 17.00 -0.08
CA GLY A 209 7.20 18.15 -0.16
C GLY A 209 6.14 18.11 -1.27
N THR A 210 5.86 16.96 -1.85
CA THR A 210 4.98 16.85 -3.03
C THR A 210 3.56 17.37 -2.75
N PHE A 211 2.92 16.99 -1.64
CA PHE A 211 1.59 17.50 -1.29
C PHE A 211 1.59 19.01 -1.08
N LEU A 212 2.60 19.54 -0.41
CA LEU A 212 2.71 20.98 -0.12
C LEU A 212 2.80 21.81 -1.42
N ILE A 213 3.63 21.36 -2.37
CA ILE A 213 3.84 22.05 -3.65
C ILE A 213 2.57 21.95 -4.51
N GLU A 214 1.99 20.74 -4.70
CA GLU A 214 0.77 20.57 -5.49
C GLU A 214 -0.41 21.35 -4.88
N ALA A 215 -0.52 21.40 -3.54
CA ALA A 215 -1.55 22.17 -2.85
C ALA A 215 -1.37 23.68 -3.08
N ALA A 216 -0.16 24.20 -2.98
CA ALA A 216 0.13 25.60 -3.25
C ALA A 216 -0.13 25.96 -4.72
N MET A 217 0.27 25.11 -5.66
CA MET A 217 0.00 25.30 -7.09
C MET A 217 -1.51 25.33 -7.38
N MET A 218 -2.32 24.50 -6.68
CA MET A 218 -3.78 24.51 -6.84
C MET A 218 -4.39 25.79 -6.27
N ALA A 219 -4.02 26.16 -5.04
CA ALA A 219 -4.58 27.31 -4.34
C ALA A 219 -4.22 28.65 -5.02
N ALA A 220 -3.00 28.74 -5.59
CA ALA A 220 -2.52 29.92 -6.30
C ALA A 220 -2.85 29.92 -7.81
N ASP A 221 -3.65 28.98 -8.29
CA ASP A 221 -4.00 28.86 -9.71
C ASP A 221 -2.77 28.81 -10.63
N ILE A 222 -1.73 28.09 -10.20
CA ILE A 222 -0.49 27.84 -10.98
C ILE A 222 -0.70 26.64 -11.88
N ALA A 223 -0.46 26.81 -13.17
CA ALA A 223 -0.51 25.72 -14.13
C ALA A 223 0.59 24.68 -13.82
N PRO A 224 0.26 23.37 -13.62
CA PRO A 224 1.26 22.36 -13.25
C PRO A 224 2.34 22.16 -14.32
N GLY A 225 2.06 22.49 -15.57
CA GLY A 225 3.00 22.38 -16.67
C GLY A 225 3.87 23.61 -16.90
N ILE A 226 3.73 24.70 -16.12
CA ILE A 226 4.40 25.98 -16.43
C ILE A 226 5.92 25.91 -16.29
N GLY A 227 6.42 25.10 -15.36
CA GLY A 227 7.85 24.88 -15.10
C GLY A 227 8.52 23.84 -16.01
N ARG A 228 7.81 23.30 -17.01
CA ARG A 228 8.39 22.31 -17.91
C ARG A 228 9.09 23.00 -19.09
N ASP A 229 10.34 22.60 -19.32
CA ASP A 229 11.16 23.13 -20.43
C ASP A 229 10.83 22.48 -21.77
N TYR A 230 10.35 21.23 -21.74
CA TYR A 230 10.10 20.42 -22.92
C TYR A 230 8.70 19.80 -22.93
N TYR A 231 8.06 19.87 -24.10
CA TYR A 231 6.84 19.17 -24.48
C TYR A 231 7.06 18.45 -25.82
N GLY A 232 6.34 17.37 -26.09
CA GLY A 232 6.47 16.62 -27.33
C GLY A 232 6.10 17.40 -28.59
N PHE A 233 5.43 18.53 -28.43
CA PHE A 233 5.14 19.46 -29.53
C PHE A 233 6.15 20.60 -29.67
N SER A 234 7.15 20.75 -28.77
CA SER A 234 8.04 21.92 -28.74
C SER A 234 8.80 22.15 -30.07
N PHE A 235 9.19 21.07 -30.72
CA PHE A 235 9.91 21.08 -32.00
C PHE A 235 9.10 20.44 -33.16
N TRP A 236 7.87 20.03 -32.86
CA TRP A 236 6.98 19.48 -33.88
C TRP A 236 6.68 20.50 -34.97
N LYS A 237 6.77 20.12 -36.25
CA LYS A 237 6.65 21.00 -37.44
C LYS A 237 5.33 21.80 -37.50
N GLN A 238 4.23 21.23 -36.93
CA GLN A 238 2.93 21.91 -36.87
C GLN A 238 2.68 22.64 -35.55
N HIS A 239 3.73 22.87 -34.73
CA HIS A 239 3.61 23.58 -33.46
C HIS A 239 3.22 25.05 -33.67
N ASP A 240 2.12 25.51 -33.06
CA ASP A 240 1.72 26.91 -33.00
C ASP A 240 2.42 27.62 -31.81
N ARG A 241 3.61 28.20 -32.13
CA ARG A 241 4.47 28.86 -31.12
C ARG A 241 3.82 30.11 -30.54
N ASP A 242 3.04 30.86 -31.32
CA ASP A 242 2.42 32.11 -30.86
C ASP A 242 1.24 31.81 -29.92
N LEU A 243 0.43 30.82 -30.25
CA LEU A 243 -0.61 30.32 -29.38
C LEU A 243 -0.05 29.83 -28.08
N TRP A 244 1.04 29.04 -28.10
CA TRP A 244 1.69 28.53 -26.91
C TRP A 244 2.23 29.65 -26.02
N LYS A 245 2.92 30.65 -26.56
CA LYS A 245 3.38 31.83 -25.83
C LYS A 245 2.21 32.56 -25.15
N LYS A 246 1.08 32.74 -25.85
CA LYS A 246 -0.12 33.36 -25.29
C LYS A 246 -0.68 32.56 -24.07
N LEU A 247 -0.76 31.26 -24.20
CA LEU A 247 -1.22 30.38 -23.10
C LEU A 247 -0.28 30.43 -21.90
N LYS A 248 1.04 30.41 -22.11
CA LYS A 248 2.03 30.57 -21.03
C LYS A 248 1.94 31.94 -20.35
N ALA A 249 1.80 33.03 -21.12
CA ALA A 249 1.65 34.37 -20.56
C ALA A 249 0.37 34.52 -19.71
N ASP A 250 -0.73 33.88 -20.14
CA ASP A 250 -1.96 33.84 -19.36
C ASP A 250 -1.77 33.05 -18.05
N ALA A 251 -1.11 31.89 -18.11
CA ALA A 251 -0.82 31.09 -16.94
C ALA A 251 0.07 31.83 -15.93
N GLU A 252 1.08 32.56 -16.39
CA GLU A 252 1.94 33.36 -15.52
C GLU A 252 1.20 34.51 -14.84
N ARG A 253 0.31 35.20 -15.58
CA ARG A 253 -0.55 36.24 -15.00
C ARG A 253 -1.47 35.67 -13.89
N ARG A 254 -2.06 34.48 -14.12
CA ARG A 254 -2.90 33.78 -13.14
C ARG A 254 -2.09 33.39 -11.90
N ARG A 255 -0.87 32.86 -12.08
CA ARG A 255 0.08 32.53 -11.02
C ARG A 255 0.33 33.75 -10.11
N GLN A 256 0.70 34.90 -10.68
CA GLN A 256 1.00 36.11 -9.93
C GLN A 256 -0.21 36.59 -9.11
N ALA A 257 -1.40 36.58 -9.70
CA ALA A 257 -2.62 36.95 -9.01
C ALA A 257 -3.01 35.96 -7.90
N GLY A 258 -2.74 34.66 -8.10
CA GLY A 258 -3.06 33.60 -7.16
C GLY A 258 -2.14 33.57 -5.93
N LEU A 259 -0.83 33.82 -6.13
CA LEU A 259 0.17 33.84 -5.06
C LEU A 259 -0.16 34.84 -3.94
N ALA A 260 -0.84 35.95 -4.25
CA ALA A 260 -1.26 36.93 -3.28
C ALA A 260 -2.37 36.44 -2.32
N ARG A 261 -3.06 35.37 -2.65
CA ARG A 261 -4.24 34.82 -1.93
C ARG A 261 -4.01 33.43 -1.36
N LEU A 262 -2.76 32.97 -1.34
CA LEU A 262 -2.43 31.64 -0.80
C LEU A 262 -2.79 31.54 0.68
N PRO A 263 -3.53 30.51 1.12
CA PRO A 263 -3.71 30.23 2.53
C PRO A 263 -2.41 29.69 3.15
N LEU A 264 -2.41 29.49 4.45
CA LEU A 264 -1.28 28.88 5.14
C LEU A 264 -1.08 27.43 4.63
N ILE A 265 0.11 27.13 4.15
CA ILE A 265 0.55 25.80 3.75
C ILE A 265 1.85 25.51 4.49
N THR A 266 1.84 24.47 5.31
CA THR A 266 2.97 24.11 6.14
C THR A 266 3.12 22.60 6.23
N GLY A 267 4.32 22.15 6.55
CA GLY A 267 4.60 20.73 6.76
C GLY A 267 5.88 20.50 7.53
N GLY A 268 6.17 19.24 7.76
CA GLY A 268 7.41 18.82 8.38
C GLY A 268 7.70 17.36 8.15
N ASP A 269 8.89 16.98 8.57
CA ASP A 269 9.34 15.60 8.58
C ASP A 269 10.35 15.43 9.71
N ALA A 270 10.43 14.25 10.30
CA ALA A 270 11.43 13.92 11.30
C ALA A 270 12.83 13.83 10.70
N ASP A 271 12.92 13.37 9.45
CA ASP A 271 14.17 13.22 8.72
C ASP A 271 14.66 14.55 8.14
N ALA A 272 15.81 15.02 8.62
CA ALA A 272 16.47 16.23 8.12
C ALA A 272 16.74 16.20 6.61
N SER A 273 17.03 15.03 6.04
CA SER A 273 17.29 14.87 4.61
C SER A 273 16.01 15.03 3.78
N ALA A 274 14.88 14.56 4.29
CA ALA A 274 13.56 14.78 3.69
C ALA A 274 13.19 16.27 3.71
N VAL A 275 13.41 16.96 4.83
CA VAL A 275 13.20 18.41 4.96
C VAL A 275 14.07 19.20 3.98
N ALA A 276 15.37 18.84 3.85
CA ALA A 276 16.27 19.47 2.87
C ALA A 276 15.77 19.26 1.43
N SER A 277 15.33 18.04 1.10
CA SER A 277 14.74 17.72 -0.20
C SER A 277 13.46 18.51 -0.48
N ALA A 278 12.57 18.62 0.51
CA ALA A 278 11.34 19.40 0.39
C ALA A 278 11.64 20.88 0.12
N ARG A 279 12.57 21.46 0.87
CA ARG A 279 12.97 22.87 0.68
C ARG A 279 13.60 23.12 -0.68
N ALA A 280 14.45 22.21 -1.19
CA ALA A 280 15.03 22.31 -2.53
C ALA A 280 13.93 22.28 -3.62
N ASN A 281 12.98 21.36 -3.54
CA ASN A 281 11.87 21.24 -4.49
C ASN A 281 10.91 22.45 -4.42
N ILE A 282 10.64 22.97 -3.22
CA ILE A 282 9.82 24.17 -3.00
C ILE A 282 10.51 25.41 -3.62
N ALA A 283 11.84 25.53 -3.47
CA ALA A 283 12.63 26.60 -4.07
C ALA A 283 12.57 26.53 -5.61
N GLU A 284 12.75 25.35 -6.17
CA GLU A 284 12.66 25.15 -7.63
C GLU A 284 11.25 25.49 -8.16
N ALA A 285 10.20 25.16 -7.39
CA ALA A 285 8.83 25.57 -7.72
C ALA A 285 8.57 27.08 -7.59
N GLY A 286 9.52 27.85 -7.05
CA GLY A 286 9.39 29.30 -6.79
C GLY A 286 8.37 29.61 -5.71
N LEU A 287 8.34 28.80 -4.62
CA LEU A 287 7.36 28.86 -3.53
C LEU A 287 7.99 29.01 -2.14
N SER A 288 9.30 29.35 -2.04
CA SER A 288 10.06 29.42 -0.78
C SER A 288 9.44 30.35 0.25
N ASP A 289 8.90 31.50 -0.19
CA ASP A 289 8.26 32.49 0.69
C ASP A 289 6.81 32.16 1.03
N ARG A 290 6.29 31.02 0.56
CA ARG A 290 4.87 30.67 0.62
C ARG A 290 4.59 29.37 1.36
N ILE A 291 5.58 28.49 1.47
CA ILE A 291 5.48 27.19 2.12
C ILE A 291 6.54 27.09 3.20
N SER A 292 6.13 26.80 4.42
CA SER A 292 7.03 26.59 5.55
C SER A 292 7.22 25.09 5.81
N VAL A 293 8.49 24.66 5.93
CA VAL A 293 8.83 23.26 6.24
C VAL A 293 9.79 23.19 7.41
N TYR A 294 9.44 22.39 8.41
CA TYR A 294 10.16 22.24 9.67
C TYR A 294 10.70 20.81 9.83
N GLN A 295 11.88 20.65 10.42
CA GLN A 295 12.28 19.36 10.96
C GLN A 295 11.55 19.18 12.30
N ARG A 296 10.66 18.18 12.36
CA ARG A 296 9.78 18.00 13.51
C ARG A 296 9.26 16.56 13.60
N GLU A 297 9.31 16.01 14.81
CA GLU A 297 8.67 14.73 15.11
C GLU A 297 7.13 14.90 15.15
N LEU A 298 6.41 13.79 14.91
CA LEU A 298 4.94 13.82 14.91
C LEU A 298 4.37 14.30 16.25
N LEU A 299 4.97 13.89 17.36
CA LEU A 299 4.53 14.23 18.72
C LEU A 299 4.78 15.69 19.13
N ASP A 300 5.56 16.44 18.36
CA ASP A 300 5.82 17.87 18.61
C ASP A 300 4.78 18.79 17.97
N TRP A 301 3.90 18.27 17.10
CA TRP A 301 2.87 19.06 16.41
C TRP A 301 1.83 19.68 17.34
N PRO A 302 1.41 19.06 18.47
CA PRO A 302 0.45 19.67 19.40
C PRO A 302 0.89 21.06 19.92
N ALA A 303 2.18 21.26 20.16
CA ALA A 303 2.68 22.57 20.58
C ALA A 303 2.54 23.64 19.50
N PHE A 304 2.70 23.25 18.23
CA PHE A 304 2.60 24.15 17.07
C PHE A 304 1.15 24.36 16.60
N SER A 305 0.24 23.43 16.87
CA SER A 305 -1.15 23.52 16.43
C SER A 305 -1.89 24.79 16.90
N ARG A 306 -1.44 25.39 18.00
CA ARG A 306 -1.99 26.67 18.52
C ARG A 306 -1.78 27.84 17.55
N GLU A 307 -0.83 27.75 16.64
CA GLU A 307 -0.54 28.78 15.62
C GLU A 307 -1.29 28.50 14.30
N LEU A 308 -1.98 27.36 14.20
CA LEU A 308 -2.73 26.98 13.00
C LEU A 308 -4.15 27.55 13.04
N PRO A 309 -4.75 27.85 11.88
CA PRO A 309 -6.17 28.24 11.79
C PRO A 309 -7.11 27.14 12.33
N GLU A 310 -8.31 27.54 12.77
CA GLU A 310 -9.34 26.62 13.28
C GLU A 310 -9.81 25.58 12.22
N ALA A 311 -9.67 25.89 10.94
CA ALA A 311 -10.09 25.01 9.84
C ALA A 311 -8.93 24.71 8.89
N GLY A 312 -8.77 23.45 8.56
CA GLY A 312 -7.72 23.01 7.65
C GLY A 312 -7.92 21.59 7.11
N LEU A 313 -7.04 21.26 6.17
CA LEU A 313 -6.89 19.93 5.61
C LEU A 313 -5.52 19.39 6.02
N LEU A 314 -5.49 18.28 6.74
CA LEU A 314 -4.28 17.48 6.91
C LEU A 314 -4.20 16.46 5.77
N VAL A 315 -3.10 16.44 5.07
CA VAL A 315 -2.77 15.40 4.10
C VAL A 315 -1.50 14.70 4.55
N CYS A 316 -1.44 13.38 4.40
CA CYS A 316 -0.25 12.66 4.83
C CYS A 316 -0.05 11.39 4.01
N ASN A 317 1.21 11.12 3.68
CA ASN A 317 1.68 9.85 3.15
C ASN A 317 2.56 9.19 4.20
N PRO A 318 1.97 8.64 5.29
CA PRO A 318 2.74 8.01 6.34
C PRO A 318 3.58 6.87 5.77
N PRO A 319 4.67 6.46 6.41
CA PRO A 319 5.37 5.25 6.04
C PRO A 319 4.40 4.05 6.03
N TYR A 320 4.50 3.20 5.00
CA TYR A 320 3.72 1.98 4.85
C TYR A 320 4.54 0.93 4.09
N GLY A 321 4.09 -0.35 4.15
CA GLY A 321 4.74 -1.46 3.48
C GLY A 321 6.04 -1.92 4.13
N GLU A 322 6.78 -2.77 3.44
CA GLU A 322 7.99 -3.47 3.93
C GLU A 322 9.18 -2.55 4.33
N ARG A 323 9.06 -1.24 4.14
CA ARG A 323 10.19 -0.29 4.30
C ARG A 323 10.47 0.12 5.75
N MET A 324 9.54 -0.09 6.66
CA MET A 324 9.71 0.22 8.09
C MET A 324 9.96 -1.02 8.95
N GLY A 325 9.88 -2.24 8.41
CA GLY A 325 10.28 -3.48 9.08
C GLY A 325 9.53 -3.84 10.39
N ASP A 326 8.49 -3.08 10.74
CA ASP A 326 7.85 -3.19 12.03
C ASP A 326 6.38 -2.74 11.96
N ILE A 327 5.47 -3.70 11.84
CA ILE A 327 4.02 -3.43 11.79
C ILE A 327 3.54 -2.74 13.07
N ASP A 328 4.11 -3.08 14.22
CA ASP A 328 3.75 -2.47 15.50
C ASP A 328 4.15 -1.00 15.56
N ARG A 329 5.29 -0.63 14.96
CA ARG A 329 5.67 0.77 14.77
C ARG A 329 4.70 1.52 13.87
N LEU A 330 4.22 0.87 12.80
CA LEU A 330 3.21 1.47 11.93
C LEU A 330 1.88 1.63 12.67
N HIS A 331 1.41 0.63 13.42
CA HIS A 331 0.21 0.75 14.25
C HIS A 331 0.35 1.91 15.25
N TYR A 332 1.46 1.93 15.99
CA TYR A 332 1.76 3.01 16.93
C TYR A 332 1.82 4.37 16.23
N LEU A 333 2.47 4.46 15.06
CA LEU A 333 2.54 5.69 14.28
C LEU A 333 1.14 6.20 13.87
N TYR A 334 0.27 5.29 13.38
CA TYR A 334 -1.11 5.66 12.98
C TYR A 334 -1.97 6.02 14.20
N GLU A 335 -1.78 5.36 15.34
CA GLU A 335 -2.41 5.73 16.60
C GLU A 335 -1.96 7.12 17.05
N GLN A 336 -0.65 7.40 17.07
CA GLN A 336 -0.12 8.73 17.40
C GLN A 336 -0.61 9.79 16.42
N LEU A 337 -0.67 9.50 15.13
CA LEU A 337 -1.20 10.40 14.12
C LEU A 337 -2.69 10.72 14.41
N GLY A 338 -3.47 9.70 14.75
CA GLY A 338 -4.87 9.87 15.15
C GLY A 338 -5.03 10.72 16.40
N ASN A 339 -4.23 10.49 17.43
CA ASN A 339 -4.24 11.26 18.69
C ASN A 339 -3.88 12.73 18.43
N VAL A 340 -2.81 13.01 17.67
CA VAL A 340 -2.42 14.38 17.30
C VAL A 340 -3.55 15.09 16.54
N ILE A 341 -4.20 14.41 15.59
CA ILE A 341 -5.33 14.99 14.83
C ILE A 341 -6.52 15.27 15.76
N HIS A 342 -6.89 14.31 16.60
CA HIS A 342 -8.04 14.43 17.50
C HIS A 342 -7.86 15.55 18.52
N GLU A 343 -6.69 15.62 19.16
CA GLU A 343 -6.42 16.55 20.26
C GLU A 343 -6.06 17.97 19.78
N SER A 344 -5.35 18.05 18.65
CA SER A 344 -4.70 19.29 18.23
C SER A 344 -5.35 19.96 17.02
N LEU A 345 -6.16 19.25 16.24
CA LEU A 345 -6.76 19.73 14.98
C LEU A 345 -8.28 19.48 14.94
N PRO A 346 -9.04 19.90 15.98
CA PRO A 346 -10.47 19.64 16.03
C PRO A 346 -11.21 20.28 14.85
N GLY A 347 -12.03 19.48 14.17
CA GLY A 347 -12.81 19.92 13.00
C GLY A 347 -12.04 19.97 11.68
N TRP A 348 -10.75 19.63 11.66
CA TRP A 348 -9.98 19.49 10.44
C TRP A 348 -10.43 18.26 9.63
N ARG A 349 -10.35 18.38 8.30
CA ARG A 349 -10.44 17.22 7.41
C ARG A 349 -9.07 16.55 7.31
N THR A 350 -9.06 15.24 7.09
CA THR A 350 -7.81 14.48 6.94
C THR A 350 -7.90 13.55 5.74
N ALA A 351 -6.83 13.47 4.96
CA ALA A 351 -6.66 12.50 3.88
C ALA A 351 -5.33 11.76 4.05
N LEU A 352 -5.39 10.46 4.29
CA LEU A 352 -4.22 9.59 4.45
C LEU A 352 -4.12 8.64 3.26
N ILE A 353 -2.93 8.50 2.67
CA ILE A 353 -2.67 7.48 1.66
C ILE A 353 -1.89 6.31 2.29
N THR A 354 -2.30 5.08 2.00
CA THR A 354 -1.64 3.87 2.50
C THR A 354 -1.81 2.73 1.49
N ASP A 355 -0.87 1.78 1.43
CA ASP A 355 -1.04 0.51 0.69
C ASP A 355 -1.84 -0.52 1.51
N ASN A 356 -2.07 -0.25 2.79
CA ASN A 356 -2.84 -1.08 3.70
C ASN A 356 -3.91 -0.27 4.43
N GLY A 357 -5.13 -0.27 3.90
CA GLY A 357 -6.27 0.45 4.48
C GLY A 357 -6.63 0.05 5.92
N GLN A 358 -6.16 -1.12 6.40
CA GLN A 358 -6.38 -1.53 7.80
C GLN A 358 -5.61 -0.65 8.78
N LEU A 359 -4.46 -0.08 8.38
CA LEU A 359 -3.70 0.85 9.21
C LEU A 359 -4.53 2.07 9.61
N GLY A 360 -5.42 2.50 8.72
CA GLY A 360 -6.32 3.62 9.00
C GLY A 360 -7.24 3.43 10.21
N LYS A 361 -7.54 2.20 10.61
CA LYS A 361 -8.37 1.91 11.80
C LYS A 361 -7.67 2.27 13.10
N PHE A 362 -6.33 2.24 13.12
CA PHE A 362 -5.53 2.56 14.31
C PHE A 362 -5.52 4.05 14.61
N THR A 363 -5.92 4.90 13.68
CA THR A 363 -6.07 6.35 13.95
C THR A 363 -7.18 6.68 14.94
N GLY A 364 -8.14 5.79 15.16
CA GLY A 364 -9.33 6.07 15.97
C GLY A 364 -10.26 7.16 15.40
N LEU A 365 -9.97 7.67 14.19
CA LEU A 365 -10.76 8.71 13.54
C LEU A 365 -11.96 8.14 12.80
N THR A 366 -13.03 8.91 12.67
CA THR A 366 -14.22 8.52 11.92
C THR A 366 -13.96 8.58 10.41
N LEU A 367 -13.86 7.43 9.77
CA LEU A 367 -13.72 7.29 8.33
C LEU A 367 -15.05 7.63 7.63
N PHE A 368 -15.03 8.51 6.61
CA PHE A 368 -16.25 8.84 5.87
C PHE A 368 -16.18 8.50 4.38
N ASP A 369 -14.99 8.34 3.80
CA ASP A 369 -14.83 7.92 2.39
C ASP A 369 -13.49 7.21 2.19
N THR A 370 -13.44 6.30 1.22
CA THR A 370 -12.23 5.60 0.80
C THR A 370 -12.19 5.54 -0.71
N VAL A 371 -11.06 5.94 -1.29
CA VAL A 371 -10.85 5.89 -2.75
C VAL A 371 -9.56 5.16 -3.05
N GLN A 372 -9.57 4.32 -4.06
CA GLN A 372 -8.41 3.55 -4.50
C GLN A 372 -7.71 4.20 -5.68
N PHE A 373 -6.40 4.42 -5.56
CA PHE A 373 -5.52 4.89 -6.62
C PHE A 373 -4.29 4.00 -6.75
N ASP A 374 -3.64 4.03 -7.91
CA ASP A 374 -2.38 3.32 -8.12
C ASP A 374 -1.18 4.27 -7.96
N ASN A 375 -0.26 3.96 -7.02
CA ASN A 375 1.04 4.61 -6.92
C ASN A 375 2.10 3.79 -7.69
N GLY A 376 2.14 3.96 -9.01
CA GLY A 376 2.91 3.11 -9.89
C GLY A 376 2.28 1.71 -9.99
N PRO A 377 2.99 0.63 -9.63
CA PRO A 377 2.45 -0.73 -9.60
C PRO A 377 1.70 -1.07 -8.29
N ILE A 378 1.74 -0.19 -7.28
CA ILE A 378 1.20 -0.43 -5.94
C ILE A 378 -0.20 0.18 -5.85
N PRO A 379 -1.26 -0.63 -5.65
CA PRO A 379 -2.58 -0.09 -5.31
C PRO A 379 -2.53 0.50 -3.90
N CYS A 380 -3.08 1.71 -3.75
CA CYS A 380 -3.14 2.42 -2.48
C CYS A 380 -4.57 2.84 -2.18
N ASP A 381 -4.96 2.75 -0.92
CA ASP A 381 -6.20 3.31 -0.41
C ASP A 381 -5.93 4.74 0.08
N VAL A 382 -6.81 5.66 -0.26
CA VAL A 382 -6.85 7.00 0.32
C VAL A 382 -8.06 7.08 1.25
N LEU A 383 -7.78 7.31 2.51
CA LEU A 383 -8.73 7.30 3.60
C LEU A 383 -9.05 8.73 4.01
N PHE A 384 -10.32 9.10 4.00
CA PHE A 384 -10.78 10.45 4.34
C PHE A 384 -11.49 10.45 5.69
N TYR A 385 -11.04 11.32 6.59
CA TYR A 385 -11.55 11.45 7.95
C TYR A 385 -11.98 12.87 8.28
N ARG A 386 -12.83 13.00 9.31
CA ARG A 386 -13.17 14.27 9.95
C ARG A 386 -12.83 14.18 11.43
N ALA A 387 -12.02 15.11 11.92
CA ALA A 387 -11.81 15.23 13.36
C ALA A 387 -13.09 15.76 14.02
N PRO A 388 -13.56 15.17 15.14
CA PRO A 388 -14.73 15.64 15.85
C PRO A 388 -14.51 17.08 16.38
N ARG A 389 -15.54 17.93 16.30
CA ARG A 389 -15.51 19.25 16.95
C ARG A 389 -15.84 19.10 18.42
N PRO A 390 -15.12 19.75 19.34
CA PRO A 390 -15.57 19.82 20.72
C PRO A 390 -16.93 20.51 20.78
N VAL A 391 -17.89 19.87 21.42
CA VAL A 391 -19.22 20.46 21.66
C VAL A 391 -19.04 21.63 22.59
N ARG A 392 -19.20 22.86 22.09
CA ARG A 392 -19.33 24.07 22.97
C ARG A 392 -20.63 23.92 23.74
N SER A 393 -20.53 23.80 25.07
CA SER A 393 -21.68 23.81 25.96
C SER A 393 -22.46 25.10 25.77
N GLY A 394 -23.57 25.11 25.04
CA GLY A 394 -24.45 26.27 24.89
C GLY A 394 -25.25 26.38 23.59
N GLU A 395 -25.05 25.59 22.58
CA GLU A 395 -25.89 25.63 21.37
C GLU A 395 -26.68 24.34 21.21
N ALA A 396 -28.00 24.45 21.33
CA ALA A 396 -28.93 23.38 21.01
C ALA A 396 -28.89 23.13 19.49
N ASN A 397 -28.35 22.03 19.11
CA ASN A 397 -28.22 21.62 17.71
C ASN A 397 -29.56 21.08 17.20
N THR A 398 -30.25 21.87 16.37
CA THR A 398 -31.31 21.40 15.50
C THR A 398 -30.71 21.02 14.15
N ASP A 399 -30.08 19.88 14.05
CA ASP A 399 -29.80 19.22 12.77
C ASP A 399 -30.16 17.73 12.87
N ILE A 400 -31.34 17.46 12.37
CA ILE A 400 -31.90 16.13 12.19
C ILE A 400 -31.25 15.54 10.92
N THR A 401 -30.16 14.80 11.08
CA THR A 401 -29.72 13.68 10.23
C THR A 401 -28.36 13.15 10.72
N ALA A 402 -28.33 12.57 11.90
CA ALA A 402 -27.21 11.72 12.30
C ALA A 402 -27.70 10.71 13.34
N SER A 403 -28.57 9.82 12.92
CA SER A 403 -28.84 8.58 13.65
C SER A 403 -28.40 7.43 12.78
N LEU A 404 -27.14 7.03 12.90
CA LEU A 404 -26.70 5.67 12.59
C LEU A 404 -25.46 5.36 13.46
N HIS A 405 -25.79 4.76 14.61
CA HIS A 405 -25.01 3.78 15.36
C HIS A 405 -23.60 4.13 15.86
N GLU A 406 -23.56 4.73 17.04
CA GLU A 406 -22.58 4.39 18.07
C GLU A 406 -23.01 3.03 18.67
N GLU A 407 -22.36 1.95 18.33
CA GLU A 407 -22.34 0.76 19.18
C GLU A 407 -21.02 0.75 19.95
N SER A 408 -21.05 1.42 21.10
CA SER A 408 -20.15 1.15 22.20
C SER A 408 -20.51 -0.23 22.77
N TRP A 409 -19.56 -1.15 22.79
CA TRP A 409 -19.67 -2.42 23.51
C TRP A 409 -19.59 -2.17 25.03
N THR A 410 -20.67 -1.74 25.63
CA THR A 410 -20.86 -1.80 27.08
C THR A 410 -21.87 -2.89 27.39
N ASP A 411 -21.53 -3.69 28.41
CA ASP A 411 -22.39 -4.71 29.00
C ASP A 411 -23.78 -4.14 29.29
N ASP A 412 -24.77 -4.52 28.48
CA ASP A 412 -26.14 -4.64 28.94
C ASP A 412 -26.88 -5.66 28.02
N ALA A 413 -27.07 -6.85 28.57
CA ALA A 413 -27.82 -7.89 27.92
C ALA A 413 -29.33 -7.66 28.16
N SER A 414 -30.01 -7.05 27.19
CA SER A 414 -31.45 -7.22 27.07
C SER A 414 -31.92 -7.09 25.62
N ALA A 415 -32.31 -8.25 25.07
CA ALA A 415 -33.29 -8.53 24.03
C ALA A 415 -33.55 -7.48 22.92
N GLY A 416 -33.07 -7.79 21.69
CA GLY A 416 -33.57 -7.15 20.48
C GLY A 416 -32.76 -7.46 19.22
N GLU A 417 -33.34 -8.26 18.31
CA GLU A 417 -32.94 -8.60 16.93
C GLU A 417 -31.64 -9.41 16.75
N LYS A 418 -31.84 -10.72 16.66
CA LYS A 418 -30.82 -11.66 16.15
C LYS A 418 -30.53 -11.27 14.69
N ALA A 419 -29.27 -10.89 14.40
CA ALA A 419 -28.80 -10.78 13.03
C ALA A 419 -29.18 -12.09 12.29
N GLU A 420 -29.86 -12.00 11.16
CA GLU A 420 -30.24 -13.17 10.35
C GLU A 420 -28.94 -13.83 9.84
N ILE A 421 -28.70 -15.04 10.37
CA ILE A 421 -27.59 -15.88 9.91
C ILE A 421 -27.97 -16.42 8.54
N THR A 422 -27.09 -16.30 7.56
CA THR A 422 -27.32 -16.83 6.20
C THR A 422 -27.39 -18.36 6.21
N GLU A 423 -27.86 -18.96 5.13
CA GLU A 423 -27.89 -20.43 4.98
C GLU A 423 -26.47 -21.01 5.07
N GLN A 424 -25.47 -20.32 4.49
CA GLN A 424 -24.05 -20.67 4.57
C GLN A 424 -23.53 -20.55 6.01
N GLY A 425 -23.90 -19.50 6.75
CA GLY A 425 -23.57 -19.33 8.15
C GLY A 425 -24.15 -20.45 9.03
N ALA A 426 -25.37 -20.86 8.76
CA ALA A 426 -26.00 -22.02 9.45
C ALA A 426 -25.26 -23.34 9.16
N MET A 427 -24.78 -23.54 7.92
CA MET A 427 -23.94 -24.69 7.57
C MET A 427 -22.61 -24.67 8.32
N PHE A 428 -21.96 -23.50 8.41
CA PHE A 428 -20.71 -23.31 9.17
C PHE A 428 -20.92 -23.61 10.66
N ALA A 429 -21.96 -23.05 11.27
CA ALA A 429 -22.32 -23.30 12.67
C ALA A 429 -22.53 -24.80 12.95
N ASN A 430 -23.25 -25.50 12.07
CA ASN A 430 -23.51 -26.94 12.21
C ASN A 430 -22.22 -27.75 12.06
N ARG A 431 -21.34 -27.37 11.13
CA ARG A 431 -20.04 -28.02 10.96
C ARG A 431 -19.16 -27.86 12.19
N LEU A 432 -19.06 -26.65 12.71
CA LEU A 432 -18.29 -26.33 13.90
C LEU A 432 -18.82 -27.07 15.13
N LYS A 433 -20.14 -27.12 15.36
CA LYS A 433 -20.77 -27.91 16.42
C LYS A 433 -20.45 -29.40 16.33
N LYS A 434 -20.49 -29.97 15.13
CA LYS A 434 -20.15 -31.37 14.88
C LYS A 434 -18.70 -31.67 15.25
N ASN A 435 -17.78 -30.83 14.80
CA ASN A 435 -16.36 -30.98 15.13
C ASN A 435 -16.11 -30.87 16.63
N LEU A 436 -16.67 -29.85 17.27
CA LEU A 436 -16.55 -29.63 18.71
C LEU A 436 -17.00 -30.84 19.52
N LYS A 437 -18.16 -31.44 19.20
CA LYS A 437 -18.69 -32.62 19.88
C LYS A 437 -17.72 -33.83 19.89
N HIS A 438 -16.97 -34.00 18.80
CA HIS A 438 -15.97 -35.07 18.69
C HIS A 438 -14.67 -34.70 19.42
N LEU A 439 -14.19 -33.49 19.22
CA LEU A 439 -12.88 -33.07 19.67
C LEU A 439 -12.83 -32.80 21.19
N VAL A 440 -13.92 -32.29 21.79
CA VAL A 440 -13.98 -32.13 23.26
C VAL A 440 -13.84 -33.47 23.99
N LYS A 441 -14.45 -34.55 23.49
CA LYS A 441 -14.29 -35.88 24.10
C LYS A 441 -12.88 -36.42 23.96
N TRP A 442 -12.28 -36.20 22.79
CA TRP A 442 -10.90 -36.59 22.50
C TRP A 442 -9.90 -35.77 23.37
N ALA A 443 -10.07 -34.46 23.45
CA ALA A 443 -9.21 -33.58 24.25
C ALA A 443 -9.26 -33.94 25.74
N ARG A 444 -10.46 -34.18 26.28
CA ARG A 444 -10.61 -34.64 27.68
C ARG A 444 -9.90 -35.97 27.94
N LYS A 445 -10.01 -36.93 27.00
CA LYS A 445 -9.35 -38.24 27.14
C LYS A 445 -7.83 -38.14 27.14
N HIS A 446 -7.27 -37.10 26.47
CA HIS A 446 -5.81 -36.91 26.35
C HIS A 446 -5.30 -35.75 27.21
N GLU A 447 -6.12 -35.23 28.13
CA GLU A 447 -5.76 -34.13 29.05
C GLU A 447 -5.22 -32.89 28.30
N LEU A 448 -5.90 -32.52 27.19
CA LEU A 448 -5.54 -31.41 26.35
C LEU A 448 -6.45 -30.21 26.61
N SER A 449 -5.88 -29.05 26.90
CA SER A 449 -6.62 -27.77 26.94
C SER A 449 -6.48 -26.95 25.67
N CYS A 450 -5.69 -27.41 24.69
CA CYS A 450 -5.49 -26.71 23.42
C CYS A 450 -5.58 -27.67 22.24
N TYR A 451 -6.40 -27.32 21.23
CA TYR A 451 -6.62 -28.14 20.03
C TYR A 451 -7.31 -27.35 18.93
N ARG A 452 -7.09 -27.74 17.66
CA ARG A 452 -7.78 -27.17 16.49
C ARG A 452 -9.17 -27.78 16.37
N VAL A 453 -10.20 -26.92 16.26
CA VAL A 453 -11.60 -27.36 16.15
C VAL A 453 -12.14 -27.23 14.73
N TYR A 454 -11.53 -26.40 13.89
CA TYR A 454 -11.93 -26.19 12.50
C TYR A 454 -10.71 -25.80 11.66
N ASP A 455 -10.60 -26.34 10.43
CA ASP A 455 -9.48 -26.07 9.53
C ASP A 455 -9.96 -26.04 8.07
N ALA A 456 -10.56 -24.92 7.67
CA ALA A 456 -11.07 -24.68 6.32
C ALA A 456 -11.98 -25.82 5.78
N ASP A 457 -12.76 -26.45 6.66
CA ASP A 457 -13.64 -27.58 6.34
C ASP A 457 -14.71 -27.27 5.28
N LEU A 458 -15.08 -25.99 5.14
CA LEU A 458 -15.99 -25.47 4.13
C LEU A 458 -15.27 -24.44 3.26
N PRO A 459 -15.38 -24.53 1.92
CA PRO A 459 -14.69 -23.61 0.99
C PRO A 459 -15.02 -22.13 1.22
N ASP A 460 -16.23 -21.85 1.72
CA ASP A 460 -16.72 -20.49 1.96
C ASP A 460 -16.16 -19.87 3.22
N TYR A 461 -15.65 -20.66 4.16
CA TYR A 461 -15.07 -20.24 5.43
C TYR A 461 -13.63 -20.76 5.55
N ALA A 462 -12.71 -20.07 4.90
CA ALA A 462 -11.29 -20.40 4.91
C ALA A 462 -10.63 -19.95 6.23
N LEU A 463 -10.98 -20.60 7.33
CA LEU A 463 -10.55 -20.27 8.69
C LEU A 463 -9.87 -21.46 9.35
N ALA A 464 -8.87 -21.20 10.19
CA ALA A 464 -8.45 -22.11 11.23
C ALA A 464 -8.97 -21.60 12.58
N ILE A 465 -9.57 -22.48 13.39
CA ILE A 465 -10.11 -22.13 14.71
C ILE A 465 -9.48 -23.07 15.73
N ASP A 466 -8.68 -22.47 16.62
CA ASP A 466 -7.95 -23.17 17.66
C ASP A 466 -8.50 -22.77 19.04
N VAL A 467 -8.77 -23.76 19.88
CA VAL A 467 -9.18 -23.58 21.27
C VAL A 467 -7.93 -23.62 22.14
N TYR A 468 -7.81 -22.67 23.07
CA TYR A 468 -6.74 -22.59 24.08
C TYR A 468 -7.37 -22.33 25.45
N GLY A 469 -7.73 -23.42 26.18
CA GLY A 469 -8.44 -23.33 27.45
C GLY A 469 -9.85 -22.74 27.27
N ASP A 470 -10.05 -21.55 27.80
CA ASP A 470 -11.30 -20.78 27.71
C ASP A 470 -11.24 -19.64 26.67
N ARG A 471 -10.20 -19.63 25.83
CA ARG A 471 -9.98 -18.65 24.75
C ARG A 471 -9.94 -19.33 23.40
N VAL A 472 -10.24 -18.57 22.36
CA VAL A 472 -10.27 -19.06 20.99
C VAL A 472 -9.38 -18.17 20.10
N HIS A 473 -8.60 -18.82 19.27
CA HIS A 473 -7.79 -18.17 18.25
C HIS A 473 -8.38 -18.50 16.89
N VAL A 474 -8.78 -17.48 16.13
CA VAL A 474 -9.28 -17.57 14.78
C VAL A 474 -8.23 -17.01 13.83
N GLN A 475 -7.86 -17.81 12.85
CA GLN A 475 -6.90 -17.41 11.83
C GLN A 475 -7.58 -17.51 10.45
N GLU A 476 -7.63 -16.41 9.71
CA GLU A 476 -8.14 -16.40 8.34
C GLU A 476 -7.01 -16.81 7.38
N TYR A 477 -7.29 -17.77 6.51
CA TYR A 477 -6.46 -18.08 5.36
C TYR A 477 -6.76 -17.09 4.22
N ALA A 478 -5.73 -16.68 3.48
CA ALA A 478 -5.92 -15.81 2.33
C ALA A 478 -6.95 -16.43 1.35
N PRO A 479 -8.06 -15.75 1.07
CA PRO A 479 -9.10 -16.29 0.19
C PRO A 479 -8.52 -16.58 -1.20
N PRO A 480 -8.99 -17.65 -1.89
CA PRO A 480 -8.63 -17.92 -3.27
C PRO A 480 -8.91 -16.70 -4.15
N LYS A 481 -8.03 -16.41 -5.12
CA LYS A 481 -8.14 -15.25 -6.03
C LYS A 481 -9.48 -15.13 -6.80
N GLN A 482 -10.32 -16.16 -6.74
CA GLN A 482 -11.62 -16.24 -7.42
C GLN A 482 -12.79 -15.75 -6.55
N ILE A 483 -12.59 -15.58 -5.23
CA ILE A 483 -13.62 -15.11 -4.30
C ILE A 483 -13.60 -13.58 -4.26
N ASP A 484 -14.80 -12.98 -4.35
CA ASP A 484 -15.00 -11.55 -4.18
C ASP A 484 -14.55 -11.12 -2.76
N PRO A 485 -13.60 -10.17 -2.64
CA PRO A 485 -13.10 -9.72 -1.34
C PRO A 485 -14.19 -9.21 -0.38
N LEU A 486 -15.26 -8.61 -0.90
CA LEU A 486 -16.38 -8.12 -0.09
C LEU A 486 -17.15 -9.29 0.55
N LYS A 487 -17.40 -10.35 -0.21
CA LYS A 487 -18.03 -11.57 0.32
C LYS A 487 -17.16 -12.28 1.34
N ALA A 488 -15.83 -12.26 1.19
CA ALA A 488 -14.94 -12.83 2.19
C ALA A 488 -15.00 -12.07 3.52
N VAL A 489 -15.08 -10.74 3.49
CA VAL A 489 -15.24 -9.90 4.68
C VAL A 489 -16.59 -10.12 5.36
N GLU A 490 -17.69 -10.23 4.59
CA GLU A 490 -19.02 -10.52 5.12
C GLU A 490 -19.07 -11.89 5.81
N ARG A 491 -18.46 -12.92 5.20
CA ARG A 491 -18.36 -14.27 5.77
C ARG A 491 -17.52 -14.31 7.04
N LEU A 492 -16.41 -13.57 7.07
CA LEU A 492 -15.58 -13.46 8.27
C LEU A 492 -16.35 -12.79 9.41
N LYS A 493 -17.08 -11.70 9.14
CA LYS A 493 -17.95 -11.05 10.13
C LYS A 493 -19.02 -12.02 10.67
N GLU A 494 -19.68 -12.74 9.79
CA GLU A 494 -20.68 -13.74 10.16
C GLU A 494 -20.07 -14.87 10.99
N ALA A 495 -18.90 -15.37 10.62
CA ALA A 495 -18.17 -16.38 11.39
C ALA A 495 -17.82 -15.88 12.80
N MET A 496 -17.38 -14.61 12.94
CA MET A 496 -17.05 -14.01 14.23
C MET A 496 -18.28 -13.83 15.15
N LEU A 497 -19.50 -13.75 14.60
CA LEU A 497 -20.73 -13.79 15.38
C LEU A 497 -21.11 -15.22 15.81
N ILE A 498 -20.85 -16.22 14.94
CA ILE A 498 -21.23 -17.62 15.17
C ILE A 498 -20.26 -18.32 16.13
N ILE A 499 -18.95 -18.05 16.04
CA ILE A 499 -17.92 -18.77 16.79
C ILE A 499 -18.12 -18.66 18.31
N PRO A 500 -18.33 -17.47 18.91
CA PRO A 500 -18.56 -17.35 20.36
C PRO A 500 -19.75 -18.16 20.84
N ASP A 501 -20.87 -18.12 20.10
CA ASP A 501 -22.10 -18.83 20.45
C ASP A 501 -21.93 -20.35 20.40
N VAL A 502 -21.26 -20.86 19.35
CA VAL A 502 -21.04 -22.30 19.16
C VAL A 502 -20.03 -22.87 20.16
N LEU A 503 -19.00 -22.12 20.51
CA LEU A 503 -17.94 -22.55 21.43
C LEU A 503 -18.25 -22.18 22.88
N GLU A 504 -19.37 -21.49 23.14
CA GLU A 504 -19.80 -21.06 24.49
C GLU A 504 -18.74 -20.21 25.20
N VAL A 505 -18.11 -19.29 24.47
CA VAL A 505 -17.09 -18.37 24.99
C VAL A 505 -17.54 -16.90 24.82
N SER A 506 -17.08 -16.03 25.72
CA SER A 506 -17.30 -14.58 25.56
C SER A 506 -16.65 -14.08 24.25
N PRO A 507 -17.32 -13.20 23.47
CA PRO A 507 -16.71 -12.57 22.28
C PRO A 507 -15.34 -11.91 22.57
N THR A 508 -15.14 -11.38 23.77
CA THR A 508 -13.87 -10.78 24.22
C THR A 508 -12.71 -11.79 24.40
N ARG A 509 -13.02 -13.08 24.38
CA ARG A 509 -12.04 -14.18 24.48
C ARG A 509 -11.72 -14.81 23.12
N VAL A 510 -12.26 -14.27 22.04
CA VAL A 510 -11.97 -14.70 20.67
C VAL A 510 -10.99 -13.73 20.03
N ALA A 511 -9.76 -14.19 19.80
CA ALA A 511 -8.72 -13.44 19.11
C ALA A 511 -8.72 -13.78 17.62
N LEU A 512 -8.90 -12.77 16.76
CA LEU A 512 -8.84 -12.92 15.30
C LEU A 512 -7.47 -12.50 14.79
N LYS A 513 -6.84 -13.36 13.98
CA LYS A 513 -5.64 -13.02 13.20
C LYS A 513 -5.86 -13.31 11.71
N VAL A 514 -5.55 -12.33 10.86
CA VAL A 514 -5.63 -12.49 9.41
C VAL A 514 -4.25 -12.83 8.88
N ARG A 515 -4.08 -14.04 8.35
CA ARG A 515 -2.80 -14.49 7.76
C ARG A 515 -2.67 -13.98 6.34
N GLN A 516 -2.01 -12.83 6.16
CA GLN A 516 -1.53 -12.42 4.84
C GLN A 516 -0.19 -13.13 4.56
N LYS A 517 0.06 -13.49 3.28
CA LYS A 517 1.38 -13.98 2.84
C LYS A 517 2.42 -12.91 3.14
N GLN A 518 3.09 -13.03 4.25
CA GLN A 518 4.21 -12.16 4.60
C GLN A 518 5.45 -12.64 3.84
N ARG A 519 6.11 -11.69 3.18
CA ARG A 519 7.49 -11.83 2.70
C ARG A 519 8.32 -10.94 3.61
N GLY A 520 9.10 -11.53 4.52
CA GLY A 520 10.00 -10.74 5.36
C GLY A 520 10.20 -11.29 6.78
N SER A 521 11.13 -10.70 7.54
CA SER A 521 11.61 -11.09 8.87
C SER A 521 10.58 -10.94 10.01
N ASN A 522 9.35 -10.55 9.74
CA ASN A 522 8.34 -10.13 10.72
C ASN A 522 7.61 -11.27 11.44
N GLN A 523 8.06 -12.51 11.26
CA GLN A 523 7.43 -13.68 11.88
C GLN A 523 7.70 -13.77 13.40
N TYR A 524 8.63 -12.96 13.92
CA TYR A 524 9.20 -13.10 15.27
C TYR A 524 9.02 -11.88 16.18
N GLU A 525 8.26 -10.85 15.79
CA GLU A 525 8.10 -9.62 16.57
C GLU A 525 6.71 -9.51 17.23
N ALA A 526 6.64 -8.87 18.40
CA ALA A 526 5.40 -8.67 19.15
C ALA A 526 4.43 -7.74 18.41
N GLN A 527 3.17 -8.17 18.24
CA GLN A 527 2.12 -7.42 17.53
C GLN A 527 1.32 -6.47 18.43
N ALA A 528 1.42 -6.62 19.74
CA ALA A 528 0.82 -5.74 20.75
C ALA A 528 1.58 -5.82 22.08
N ALA A 529 1.52 -4.77 22.89
CA ALA A 529 2.24 -4.69 24.16
C ALA A 529 1.37 -5.06 25.38
N GLN A 530 0.29 -5.84 25.20
CA GLN A 530 -0.63 -6.20 26.30
C GLN A 530 -0.05 -7.22 27.29
N ASN A 531 1.03 -7.90 26.90
CA ASN A 531 1.76 -8.91 27.70
C ASN A 531 0.87 -9.97 28.37
N GLN A 532 -0.28 -10.30 27.72
CA GLN A 532 -1.29 -11.22 28.25
C GLN A 532 -0.95 -12.67 27.91
N ARG A 533 0.08 -13.22 28.57
CA ARG A 533 0.32 -14.64 28.54
C ARG A 533 -0.64 -15.37 29.48
N PHE A 534 -1.10 -16.56 29.08
CA PHE A 534 -1.88 -17.44 29.93
C PHE A 534 -1.43 -18.89 29.75
N GLU A 535 -1.77 -19.72 30.69
CA GLU A 535 -1.32 -21.10 30.77
C GLU A 535 -2.29 -22.04 30.01
N VAL A 536 -1.71 -22.98 29.25
CA VAL A 536 -2.44 -24.12 28.64
C VAL A 536 -1.73 -25.43 28.98
N SER A 537 -2.48 -26.55 28.93
CA SER A 537 -1.92 -27.89 29.20
C SER A 537 -1.94 -28.76 27.94
N GLU A 538 -0.88 -29.52 27.72
CA GLU A 538 -0.75 -30.52 26.68
C GLU A 538 -0.01 -31.74 27.19
N ASN A 539 -0.66 -32.91 27.18
CA ASN A 539 -0.08 -34.19 27.66
C ASN A 539 0.52 -34.12 29.06
N GLY A 540 -0.13 -33.41 29.98
CA GLY A 540 0.32 -33.24 31.37
C GLY A 540 1.43 -32.19 31.57
N LEU A 541 1.90 -31.55 30.49
CA LEU A 541 2.85 -30.43 30.54
C LEU A 541 2.13 -29.09 30.34
N ARG A 542 2.70 -28.02 30.86
CA ARG A 542 2.13 -26.68 30.86
C ARG A 542 2.93 -25.73 29.98
N PHE A 543 2.25 -24.83 29.26
CA PHE A 543 2.88 -23.89 28.34
C PHE A 543 2.25 -22.51 28.47
N TRP A 544 3.08 -21.49 28.45
CA TRP A 544 2.65 -20.14 28.29
C TRP A 544 2.28 -19.91 26.81
N VAL A 545 1.10 -19.35 26.54
CA VAL A 545 0.65 -18.96 25.21
C VAL A 545 0.19 -17.51 25.23
N ASN A 546 0.24 -16.87 24.05
CA ASN A 546 -0.19 -15.51 23.83
C ASN A 546 -0.94 -15.43 22.51
N LEU A 547 -2.21 -15.01 22.52
CA LEU A 547 -3.06 -14.95 21.33
C LEU A 547 -3.10 -13.57 20.67
N THR A 548 -2.52 -12.53 21.29
CA THR A 548 -2.67 -11.14 20.88
C THR A 548 -1.36 -10.51 20.39
N ASP A 549 -0.25 -10.73 21.11
CA ASP A 549 0.95 -9.93 20.95
C ASP A 549 1.91 -10.43 19.86
N TYR A 550 1.85 -11.72 19.52
CA TYR A 550 2.75 -12.36 18.55
C TYR A 550 1.96 -12.98 17.39
N LEU A 551 2.59 -13.14 16.22
CA LEU A 551 1.95 -13.79 15.08
C LEU A 551 1.54 -15.23 15.41
N ASP A 552 2.45 -15.97 16.02
CA ASP A 552 2.23 -17.34 16.47
C ASP A 552 1.90 -17.37 17.96
N THR A 553 1.15 -18.37 18.38
CA THR A 553 0.59 -18.44 19.74
C THR A 553 1.59 -18.84 20.82
N GLY A 554 2.79 -19.24 20.44
CA GLY A 554 3.81 -19.80 21.35
C GLY A 554 3.80 -21.33 21.46
N LEU A 555 2.78 -22.00 20.90
CA LEU A 555 2.68 -23.46 20.89
C LEU A 555 2.06 -23.95 19.57
N PHE A 556 2.83 -24.61 18.73
CA PHE A 556 2.36 -25.20 17.49
C PHE A 556 1.60 -26.51 17.76
N LEU A 557 0.29 -26.53 17.50
CA LEU A 557 -0.58 -27.66 17.83
C LEU A 557 -0.34 -28.90 16.96
N ASP A 558 0.12 -28.70 15.74
CA ASP A 558 0.46 -29.76 14.77
C ASP A 558 1.71 -30.54 15.13
N HIS A 559 2.62 -29.99 15.94
CA HIS A 559 3.81 -30.68 16.42
C HIS A 559 3.61 -31.53 17.68
N ARG A 560 2.40 -31.67 18.18
CA ARG A 560 2.09 -32.41 19.40
C ARG A 560 2.62 -33.84 19.40
N ASP A 561 2.35 -34.61 18.37
CA ASP A 561 2.79 -35.99 18.24
C ASP A 561 4.31 -36.09 18.14
N THR A 562 4.94 -35.15 17.43
CA THR A 562 6.41 -35.06 17.34
C THR A 562 7.03 -34.74 18.69
N ARG A 563 6.45 -33.82 19.46
CA ARG A 563 6.90 -33.56 20.87
C ARG A 563 6.77 -34.79 21.76
N GLN A 564 5.67 -35.53 21.64
CA GLN A 564 5.47 -36.77 22.38
C GLN A 564 6.53 -37.84 22.01
N MET A 565 6.91 -37.95 20.74
CA MET A 565 8.01 -38.84 20.31
C MET A 565 9.36 -38.38 20.88
N VAL A 566 9.62 -37.07 20.96
CA VAL A 566 10.82 -36.52 21.61
C VAL A 566 10.86 -36.95 23.06
N MET A 567 9.79 -36.79 23.81
CA MET A 567 9.69 -37.21 25.20
C MET A 567 10.02 -38.68 25.39
N GLN A 568 9.41 -39.56 24.59
CA GLN A 568 9.61 -41.01 24.66
C GLN A 568 11.05 -41.44 24.34
N LYS A 569 11.78 -40.67 23.52
CA LYS A 569 13.13 -41.01 23.07
C LYS A 569 14.25 -40.33 23.87
N SER A 570 13.94 -39.47 24.81
CA SER A 570 14.92 -38.57 25.48
C SER A 570 15.60 -39.16 26.70
N ALA A 571 15.09 -40.25 27.29
CA ALA A 571 15.63 -40.81 28.54
C ALA A 571 17.15 -41.08 28.45
N ASP A 572 17.90 -40.49 29.39
CA ASP A 572 19.36 -40.60 29.52
C ASP A 572 20.17 -40.08 28.31
N LYS A 573 19.55 -39.27 27.42
CA LYS A 573 20.17 -38.73 26.21
C LYS A 573 20.48 -37.25 26.30
N THR A 574 21.49 -36.85 25.54
CA THR A 574 21.79 -35.45 25.28
C THR A 574 20.92 -34.98 24.11
N PHE A 575 20.14 -33.90 24.31
CA PHE A 575 19.17 -33.38 23.33
C PHE A 575 19.59 -32.04 22.82
N LEU A 576 19.51 -31.84 21.49
CA LEU A 576 19.72 -30.57 20.80
C LEU A 576 18.43 -30.12 20.13
N ASN A 577 18.02 -28.88 20.41
CA ASN A 577 16.89 -28.21 19.79
C ASN A 577 17.38 -26.97 18.98
N LEU A 578 17.36 -27.07 17.66
CA LEU A 578 17.74 -25.98 16.76
C LEU A 578 16.50 -25.25 16.25
N PHE A 579 16.58 -23.93 16.14
CA PHE A 579 15.41 -23.07 15.90
C PHE A 579 14.36 -23.29 16.99
N SER A 580 14.81 -23.19 18.23
CA SER A 580 14.09 -23.74 19.39
C SER A 580 12.78 -23.04 19.70
N TYR A 581 12.54 -21.84 19.15
CA TYR A 581 11.35 -21.03 19.38
C TYR A 581 11.06 -20.92 20.90
N THR A 582 9.83 -21.16 21.36
CA THR A 582 9.44 -21.13 22.77
C THR A 582 9.87 -22.37 23.57
N GLY A 583 10.72 -23.21 23.00
CA GLY A 583 11.30 -24.37 23.66
C GLY A 583 10.33 -25.52 24.00
N SER A 584 9.19 -25.60 23.33
CA SER A 584 8.20 -26.65 23.64
C SER A 584 8.77 -28.06 23.48
N ALA A 585 9.59 -28.32 22.44
CA ALA A 585 10.28 -29.62 22.30
C ALA A 585 11.32 -29.87 23.40
N THR A 586 11.98 -28.81 23.89
CA THR A 586 12.93 -28.88 25.00
C THR A 586 12.24 -29.29 26.33
N VAL A 587 11.05 -28.71 26.59
CA VAL A 587 10.23 -29.10 27.76
C VAL A 587 9.88 -30.57 27.68
N TYR A 588 9.44 -31.08 26.53
CA TYR A 588 9.14 -32.51 26.35
C TYR A 588 10.38 -33.40 26.50
N ALA A 589 11.54 -32.97 25.99
CA ALA A 589 12.79 -33.73 26.18
C ALA A 589 13.20 -33.79 27.62
N ALA A 590 13.14 -32.68 28.36
CA ALA A 590 13.46 -32.63 29.78
C ALA A 590 12.48 -33.47 30.63
N ALA A 591 11.18 -33.37 30.39
CA ALA A 591 10.16 -34.22 31.02
C ALA A 591 10.36 -35.71 30.71
N GLY A 592 10.89 -36.05 29.53
CA GLY A 592 11.31 -37.37 29.10
C GLY A 592 12.63 -37.85 29.70
N ARG A 593 13.14 -37.12 30.72
CA ARG A 593 14.39 -37.41 31.44
C ARG A 593 15.64 -37.34 30.55
N ALA A 594 15.72 -36.36 29.67
CA ALA A 594 16.96 -36.08 28.97
C ALA A 594 18.09 -35.78 29.97
N LYS A 595 19.29 -36.32 29.73
CA LYS A 595 20.47 -36.05 30.54
C LYS A 595 20.87 -34.56 30.53
N SER A 596 20.75 -33.95 29.37
CA SER A 596 20.92 -32.51 29.17
C SER A 596 20.19 -32.05 27.91
N THR A 597 19.84 -30.76 27.87
CA THR A 597 19.26 -30.14 26.66
C THR A 597 20.02 -28.88 26.31
N THR A 598 20.20 -28.66 25.00
CA THR A 598 20.75 -27.42 24.43
C THR A 598 19.74 -26.87 23.45
N SER A 599 19.26 -25.65 23.67
CA SER A 599 18.32 -24.95 22.81
C SER A 599 19.02 -23.76 22.16
N VAL A 600 18.98 -23.68 20.84
CA VAL A 600 19.62 -22.61 20.05
C VAL A 600 18.57 -21.85 19.27
N ASP A 601 18.54 -20.51 19.42
CA ASP A 601 17.66 -19.61 18.67
C ASP A 601 18.30 -18.22 18.55
N MET A 602 17.94 -17.47 17.50
CA MET A 602 18.41 -16.09 17.32
C MET A 602 17.69 -15.09 18.23
N SER A 603 16.44 -15.40 18.62
CA SER A 603 15.56 -14.51 19.37
C SER A 603 15.75 -14.65 20.87
N ASN A 604 16.20 -13.58 21.52
CA ASN A 604 16.27 -13.54 22.98
C ASN A 604 14.88 -13.65 23.65
N THR A 605 13.86 -13.08 23.01
CA THR A 605 12.47 -13.14 23.48
C THR A 605 11.97 -14.59 23.55
N TYR A 606 12.22 -15.38 22.51
CA TYR A 606 11.79 -16.78 22.49
C TYR A 606 12.62 -17.67 23.42
N LEU A 607 13.91 -17.40 23.57
CA LEU A 607 14.72 -18.12 24.55
C LEU A 607 14.28 -17.84 25.99
N ASN A 608 13.92 -16.61 26.32
CA ASN A 608 13.34 -16.27 27.63
C ASN A 608 11.99 -16.99 27.82
N TRP A 609 11.15 -17.02 26.78
CA TRP A 609 9.88 -17.75 26.82
C TRP A 609 10.11 -19.27 26.99
N ALA A 610 11.13 -19.83 26.36
CA ALA A 610 11.51 -21.23 26.54
C ALA A 610 11.95 -21.51 27.99
N GLN A 611 12.71 -20.62 28.62
CA GLN A 611 13.08 -20.71 30.04
C GLN A 611 11.84 -20.61 30.92
N ASP A 612 10.90 -19.70 30.67
CA ASP A 612 9.64 -19.58 31.40
C ASP A 612 8.81 -20.87 31.29
N ASN A 613 8.76 -21.52 30.11
CA ASN A 613 8.09 -22.80 29.92
C ASN A 613 8.77 -23.95 30.70
N MET A 614 10.09 -23.97 30.76
CA MET A 614 10.82 -24.92 31.58
C MET A 614 10.53 -24.71 33.08
N GLN A 615 10.58 -23.45 33.52
CA GLN A 615 10.27 -23.09 34.92
C GLN A 615 8.83 -23.46 35.31
N LEU A 616 7.86 -23.20 34.41
CA LEU A 616 6.45 -23.54 34.61
C LEU A 616 6.24 -25.05 34.91
N ASN A 617 7.08 -25.89 34.33
CA ASN A 617 7.05 -27.35 34.51
C ASN A 617 8.01 -27.88 35.62
N GLY A 618 8.72 -27.00 36.34
CA GLY A 618 9.68 -27.39 37.33
C GLY A 618 10.93 -28.09 36.78
N LEU A 619 11.27 -27.81 35.52
CA LEU A 619 12.38 -28.46 34.79
C LEU A 619 13.60 -27.53 34.66
N SER A 620 13.75 -26.54 35.53
CA SER A 620 14.90 -25.64 35.52
C SER A 620 16.14 -26.30 36.11
N GLY A 621 17.33 -26.02 35.56
CA GLY A 621 18.59 -26.52 36.06
C GLY A 621 19.76 -26.32 35.12
N GLU A 622 21.00 -26.47 35.61
CA GLU A 622 22.23 -26.26 34.83
C GLU A 622 22.41 -27.24 33.67
N ALA A 623 21.70 -28.35 33.67
CA ALA A 623 21.68 -29.34 32.58
C ALA A 623 20.97 -28.83 31.33
N HIS A 624 20.24 -27.69 31.40
CA HIS A 624 19.42 -27.13 30.31
C HIS A 624 20.00 -25.78 29.88
N GLN A 625 20.60 -25.76 28.67
CA GLN A 625 21.27 -24.57 28.14
C GLN A 625 20.41 -23.89 27.06
N PHE A 626 20.44 -22.56 27.08
CA PHE A 626 19.76 -21.69 26.09
C PHE A 626 20.79 -20.76 25.45
N ILE A 627 21.02 -20.92 24.17
CA ILE A 627 22.11 -20.25 23.44
C ILE A 627 21.50 -19.32 22.38
N ARG A 628 21.80 -18.03 22.54
CA ARG A 628 21.43 -17.07 21.48
C ARG A 628 22.47 -17.08 20.39
N ALA A 629 22.16 -17.70 19.26
CA ALA A 629 23.05 -17.77 18.10
C ALA A 629 22.26 -18.00 16.80
N ASN A 630 22.88 -17.67 15.67
CA ASN A 630 22.44 -18.17 14.38
C ASN A 630 22.69 -19.68 14.34
N CYS A 631 21.63 -20.48 14.14
CA CYS A 631 21.74 -21.95 14.19
C CYS A 631 22.74 -22.52 13.19
N LEU A 632 22.90 -21.92 12.00
CA LEU A 632 23.87 -22.41 11.00
C LEU A 632 25.32 -22.10 11.41
N GLU A 633 25.57 -20.89 11.88
CA GLU A 633 26.90 -20.49 12.38
C GLU A 633 27.28 -21.31 13.62
N TRP A 634 26.30 -21.53 14.51
CA TRP A 634 26.49 -22.38 15.68
C TRP A 634 26.81 -23.83 15.32
N LEU A 635 26.14 -24.41 14.34
CA LEU A 635 26.43 -25.77 13.84
C LEU A 635 27.82 -25.88 13.23
N GLN A 636 28.27 -24.84 12.48
CA GLN A 636 29.64 -24.81 11.94
C GLN A 636 30.69 -24.77 13.05
N ALA A 637 30.45 -23.99 14.10
CA ALA A 637 31.33 -23.95 15.27
C ALA A 637 31.32 -25.28 16.05
N ALA A 638 30.13 -25.88 16.24
CA ALA A 638 29.94 -27.11 16.94
C ALA A 638 30.64 -28.32 16.28
N GLN A 639 30.94 -28.26 14.97
CA GLN A 639 31.76 -29.31 14.31
C GLN A 639 33.18 -29.41 14.86
N GLN A 640 33.71 -28.32 15.39
CA GLN A 640 35.05 -28.21 15.97
C GLN A 640 35.07 -28.63 17.42
N GLU A 641 33.92 -28.79 18.06
CA GLU A 641 33.74 -29.12 19.46
C GLU A 641 33.63 -30.63 19.67
N PRO A 642 34.14 -31.19 20.83
CA PRO A 642 34.01 -32.61 21.13
C PRO A 642 32.57 -33.02 21.50
N GLN A 643 31.68 -32.07 21.76
CA GLN A 643 30.31 -32.33 22.17
C GLN A 643 29.50 -33.07 21.11
N ARG A 644 28.74 -34.09 21.54
CA ARG A 644 27.86 -34.88 20.66
C ARG A 644 26.47 -34.94 21.25
N TYR A 645 25.47 -35.06 20.40
CA TYR A 645 24.07 -35.16 20.79
C TYR A 645 23.47 -36.47 20.33
N ASP A 646 22.69 -37.11 21.19
CA ASP A 646 22.04 -38.39 20.92
C ASP A 646 20.70 -38.21 20.19
N LEU A 647 20.05 -37.07 20.40
CA LEU A 647 18.77 -36.74 19.79
C LEU A 647 18.78 -35.25 19.37
N ILE A 648 18.43 -35.01 18.13
CA ILE A 648 18.38 -33.66 17.53
C ILE A 648 16.96 -33.40 17.04
N PHE A 649 16.39 -32.27 17.44
CA PHE A 649 15.17 -31.70 16.87
C PHE A 649 15.55 -30.50 16.02
N LEU A 650 15.13 -30.51 14.74
CA LEU A 650 15.46 -29.49 13.77
C LEU A 650 14.18 -29.08 13.02
N ASP A 651 13.73 -27.86 13.22
CA ASP A 651 12.54 -27.28 12.62
C ASP A 651 12.84 -25.88 12.09
N PRO A 652 13.55 -25.78 10.94
CA PRO A 652 13.93 -24.50 10.39
C PRO A 652 12.70 -23.77 9.80
N PRO A 653 12.63 -22.43 9.92
CA PRO A 653 11.58 -21.65 9.27
C PRO A 653 11.67 -21.83 7.74
N THR A 654 10.51 -21.91 7.09
CA THR A 654 10.41 -22.12 5.62
C THR A 654 11.09 -20.99 4.81
N PHE A 655 11.19 -19.78 5.40
CA PHE A 655 11.91 -18.63 4.86
C PHE A 655 12.60 -17.88 5.99
N SER A 656 13.88 -17.56 5.84
CA SER A 656 14.60 -16.65 6.72
C SER A 656 15.02 -15.41 5.94
N ASN A 657 14.59 -14.22 6.39
CA ASN A 657 14.95 -12.93 5.82
C ASN A 657 15.86 -12.10 6.74
N SER A 658 16.64 -12.74 7.60
CA SER A 658 17.68 -11.99 8.28
C SER A 658 18.73 -11.57 7.25
N SER A 659 19.17 -10.30 7.28
CA SER A 659 20.24 -9.77 6.43
C SER A 659 21.56 -10.55 6.53
N ARG A 660 21.62 -11.57 7.42
CA ARG A 660 22.73 -12.51 7.63
C ARG A 660 22.45 -13.93 7.12
N MET A 661 21.25 -14.19 6.62
CA MET A 661 20.84 -15.49 6.08
C MET A 661 20.05 -15.26 4.78
N GLU A 662 20.74 -14.98 3.66
CA GLU A 662 20.14 -15.03 2.33
C GLU A 662 20.15 -16.47 1.83
N GLY A 663 18.98 -17.11 1.72
CA GLY A 663 18.84 -18.44 1.15
C GLY A 663 17.48 -19.07 1.45
N VAL A 664 17.06 -19.90 0.52
CA VAL A 664 15.96 -20.88 0.71
C VAL A 664 16.56 -22.12 1.35
N PHE A 665 16.00 -22.57 2.49
CA PHE A 665 16.35 -23.87 3.09
C PHE A 665 15.70 -25.03 2.35
#